data_f2f1992a7e9e613a2fc7a0fce6abebc6
#
_entry.id   f2f1992a7e9e613a2fc7a0fce6abebc6
#
_cell.length_a   1.000
_cell.length_b   1.000
_cell.length_c   1.000
_cell.angle_alpha   90.00
_cell.angle_beta   90.00
_cell.angle_gamma   90.00
#
_symmetry.space_group_name_H-M   'P 1'
#
loop_
_entity.id
_entity.type
_entity.pdbx_description
1 polymer ?
#
loop_
_entity_poly.entity_id
_entity_poly.type
_entity_poly.pdbx_seq_one_letter_code
_entity_poly.pdbx_strand_id
1 'polypeptide(L)'
;MAKRKLKRQLNLLQVVMLGTAGTIAAEIFVLTGHAAGIAGPKAVLALIIGGLMTLSIALNYCELATTYPVTGGAMTYVEEGFGNGLLMFLAGSLDCLSSTFYAALSAVGFAISLSVFIPNLPIVPVAVITIAIVGMMHLRGVKNAGNFQIILGGFLLVVFAIFIIRGLTDVNGFNREIFLSGNVVFESQTIWQDIGRMLTTIALTYNAYVGFEVIADDAEEVSNPNRNIPRGILLSLLIATVVYTLVALVTIGTIPFEQLAGSTTALTDAAAKFWPNGGVQVMALAGIVATLTSINSAMLSATREAYTLSREKAWPRFLSRLSRWRTPYTAIFVVVIISALVAAIGVVDLLSFISSTGYLFVLFWASLAMVRLHKKYPNIERPFRAPFFPLTAYLAAGLAVLIAAFADPKALIFLVAVLALLTGVYYFTQTAKARTEIAERLEHQEGGGRLLVASIHRDTAVSLVQLAVRLVDQQEDTSICVFTALKTPLNLFPDQVQSYLEQHKALKKELLAATAPIAQEHNVALYVKQKSARRVEEAVINELTRHKDITLVMLGFPKDQQKIKTPHNILKEIMLNAERDVAVLRDRGLNYELKYILVPVGNGPNARLALRMAKTLAVAEDSKIVALRLVRGPVDEETLEDQQAQLQDIIESELGELPKNLELRVEQVESVLDGILQETKRLPYDLMIIGAAEEVLQPQQLFGELNDALLEEAECSMLIVRQYEPERTIWLHRQIKRIEE
;
A
#
# COMPACT_ATOMS: atom_id res chain seq x y z
N MET A 1 -20.53 -7.13 -14.90
CA MET A 1 -19.94 -8.49 -14.90
C MET A 1 -19.52 -8.84 -13.49
N ALA A 2 -20.09 -9.88 -12.88
CA ALA A 2 -19.76 -10.29 -11.52
C ALA A 2 -18.28 -10.70 -11.45
N LYS A 3 -17.48 -10.04 -10.60
CA LYS A 3 -16.11 -10.46 -10.29
C LYS A 3 -16.20 -11.86 -9.65
N ARG A 4 -15.77 -12.90 -10.35
CA ARG A 4 -15.61 -14.24 -9.77
C ARG A 4 -14.54 -14.15 -8.69
N LYS A 5 -14.94 -14.46 -7.45
CA LYS A 5 -14.10 -14.44 -6.23
C LYS A 5 -13.22 -15.67 -6.18
N LEU A 6 -12.07 -15.56 -5.49
CA LEU A 6 -11.22 -16.68 -5.11
C LEU A 6 -11.99 -17.54 -4.08
N LYS A 7 -11.96 -18.87 -4.23
CA LYS A 7 -12.62 -19.79 -3.29
C LYS A 7 -11.63 -20.14 -2.19
N ARG A 8 -12.06 -20.09 -0.94
CA ARG A 8 -11.31 -20.59 0.22
C ARG A 8 -11.21 -22.10 0.15
N GLN A 9 -10.07 -22.61 -0.27
CA GLN A 9 -9.87 -24.05 -0.52
C GLN A 9 -8.63 -24.60 0.18
N LEU A 10 -7.67 -23.72 0.58
CA LEU A 10 -6.41 -24.16 1.19
C LEU A 10 -6.64 -24.56 2.67
N ASN A 11 -6.52 -25.83 2.97
CA ASN A 11 -6.54 -26.33 4.34
C ASN A 11 -5.17 -26.13 5.04
N LEU A 12 -5.08 -26.44 6.35
CA LEU A 12 -3.84 -26.23 7.12
C LEU A 12 -2.62 -26.94 6.51
N LEU A 13 -2.78 -28.20 6.08
CA LEU A 13 -1.66 -28.96 5.48
C LEU A 13 -1.17 -28.28 4.19
N GLN A 14 -2.11 -27.85 3.35
CA GLN A 14 -1.77 -27.14 2.11
C GLN A 14 -1.06 -25.82 2.39
N VAL A 15 -1.51 -25.07 3.40
CA VAL A 15 -0.88 -23.80 3.81
C VAL A 15 0.53 -24.03 4.35
N VAL A 16 0.72 -25.04 5.24
CA VAL A 16 2.05 -25.41 5.76
C VAL A 16 2.98 -25.84 4.62
N MET A 17 2.49 -26.68 3.71
CA MET A 17 3.29 -27.15 2.58
C MET A 17 3.58 -26.06 1.57
N LEU A 18 2.64 -25.12 1.37
CA LEU A 18 2.86 -23.92 0.54
C LEU A 18 4.01 -23.09 1.10
N GLY A 19 3.95 -22.74 2.39
CA GLY A 19 5.02 -22.00 3.06
C GLY A 19 6.32 -22.79 3.10
N THR A 20 6.30 -24.08 3.46
CA THR A 20 7.50 -24.92 3.54
C THR A 20 8.17 -25.09 2.18
N ALA A 21 7.41 -25.40 1.12
CA ALA A 21 7.97 -25.56 -0.22
C ALA A 21 8.32 -24.23 -0.89
N GLY A 22 7.71 -23.10 -0.46
CA GLY A 22 8.13 -21.76 -0.83
C GLY A 22 9.47 -21.37 -0.18
N THR A 23 9.67 -21.78 1.07
CA THR A 23 10.87 -21.49 1.85
C THR A 23 12.01 -22.48 1.51
N ILE A 24 11.76 -23.80 1.48
CA ILE A 24 12.78 -24.82 1.14
C ILE A 24 12.99 -24.84 -0.37
N ALA A 25 13.96 -24.07 -0.81
CA ALA A 25 14.13 -23.68 -2.19
C ALA A 25 15.58 -23.89 -2.67
N ALA A 26 15.99 -23.15 -3.68
CA ALA A 26 17.33 -23.25 -4.31
C ALA A 26 18.48 -22.99 -3.33
N GLU A 27 18.25 -22.11 -2.35
CA GLU A 27 19.28 -21.52 -1.50
C GLU A 27 20.06 -22.57 -0.72
N ILE A 28 19.37 -23.54 -0.12
CA ILE A 28 20.07 -24.56 0.68
C ILE A 28 21.04 -25.40 -0.18
N PHE A 29 20.69 -25.62 -1.44
CA PHE A 29 21.55 -26.37 -2.35
C PHE A 29 22.76 -25.55 -2.83
N VAL A 30 22.56 -24.27 -3.09
CA VAL A 30 23.51 -23.40 -3.78
C VAL A 30 24.35 -22.58 -2.78
N LEU A 31 23.74 -22.12 -1.66
CA LEU A 31 24.42 -21.20 -0.73
C LEU A 31 25.08 -21.88 0.45
N THR A 32 24.81 -23.17 0.72
CA THR A 32 25.42 -23.86 1.89
C THR A 32 26.95 -23.88 1.81
N GLY A 33 27.53 -24.09 0.61
CA GLY A 33 28.98 -24.05 0.41
C GLY A 33 29.55 -22.65 0.62
N HIS A 34 28.89 -21.63 0.12
CA HIS A 34 29.28 -20.23 0.31
C HIS A 34 29.19 -19.82 1.77
N ALA A 35 28.10 -20.20 2.48
CA ALA A 35 27.94 -19.98 3.90
C ALA A 35 29.07 -20.64 4.73
N ALA A 36 29.44 -21.88 4.37
CA ALA A 36 30.55 -22.58 4.99
C ALA A 36 31.89 -21.86 4.75
N GLY A 37 32.08 -21.30 3.55
CA GLY A 37 33.29 -20.52 3.23
C GLY A 37 33.42 -19.23 4.03
N ILE A 38 32.31 -18.56 4.37
CA ILE A 38 32.30 -17.31 5.14
C ILE A 38 32.49 -17.57 6.64
N ALA A 39 31.73 -18.50 7.22
CA ALA A 39 31.65 -18.69 8.68
C ALA A 39 32.15 -20.06 9.17
N GLY A 40 32.60 -20.95 8.27
CA GLY A 40 33.02 -22.30 8.63
C GLY A 40 31.89 -23.07 9.32
N PRO A 41 32.22 -23.84 10.38
CA PRO A 41 31.21 -24.56 11.18
C PRO A 41 30.16 -23.65 11.84
N LYS A 42 30.52 -22.37 12.10
CA LYS A 42 29.59 -21.37 12.68
C LYS A 42 28.44 -21.01 11.73
N ALA A 43 28.52 -21.40 10.44
CA ALA A 43 27.40 -21.26 9.51
C ALA A 43 26.13 -22.00 9.99
N VAL A 44 26.29 -23.14 10.68
CA VAL A 44 25.16 -23.88 11.28
C VAL A 44 24.47 -23.01 12.34
N LEU A 45 25.26 -22.34 13.20
CA LEU A 45 24.72 -21.43 14.21
C LEU A 45 24.10 -20.19 13.57
N ALA A 46 24.69 -19.67 12.50
CA ALA A 46 24.14 -18.55 11.74
C ALA A 46 22.75 -18.88 11.16
N LEU A 47 22.52 -20.10 10.65
CA LEU A 47 21.21 -20.55 10.19
C LEU A 47 20.19 -20.61 11.34
N ILE A 48 20.56 -21.14 12.51
CA ILE A 48 19.65 -21.16 13.68
C ILE A 48 19.26 -19.73 14.06
N ILE A 49 20.25 -18.85 14.20
CA ILE A 49 20.03 -17.45 14.59
C ILE A 49 19.21 -16.73 13.52
N GLY A 50 19.48 -16.95 12.23
CA GLY A 50 18.71 -16.40 11.11
C GLY A 50 17.24 -16.81 11.19
N GLY A 51 16.95 -18.08 11.47
CA GLY A 51 15.58 -18.56 11.70
C GLY A 51 14.91 -17.91 12.90
N LEU A 52 15.63 -17.74 14.03
CA LEU A 52 15.11 -17.05 15.20
C LEU A 52 14.88 -15.53 14.95
N MET A 53 15.75 -14.88 14.20
CA MET A 53 15.56 -13.48 13.79
C MET A 53 14.33 -13.35 12.90
N THR A 54 14.16 -14.26 11.95
CA THR A 54 12.99 -14.31 11.06
C THR A 54 11.70 -14.58 11.81
N LEU A 55 11.75 -15.32 12.94
CA LEU A 55 10.55 -15.58 13.76
C LEU A 55 9.91 -14.27 14.25
N SER A 56 10.68 -13.26 14.62
CA SER A 56 10.13 -11.97 15.05
C SER A 56 9.37 -11.27 13.93
N ILE A 57 9.85 -11.39 12.69
CA ILE A 57 9.21 -10.84 11.49
C ILE A 57 7.95 -11.65 11.16
N ALA A 58 8.03 -12.98 11.22
CA ALA A 58 6.93 -13.90 10.97
C ALA A 58 5.75 -13.67 11.93
N LEU A 59 6.01 -13.38 13.21
CA LEU A 59 4.98 -13.02 14.19
C LEU A 59 4.23 -11.75 13.82
N ASN A 60 4.92 -10.74 13.29
CA ASN A 60 4.29 -9.52 12.79
C ASN A 60 3.40 -9.83 11.56
N TYR A 61 3.88 -10.66 10.66
CA TYR A 61 3.11 -11.11 9.50
C TYR A 61 1.87 -11.92 9.87
N CYS A 62 1.96 -12.77 10.91
CA CYS A 62 0.80 -13.49 11.43
C CYS A 62 -0.31 -12.54 11.88
N GLU A 63 0.05 -11.44 12.59
CA GLU A 63 -0.93 -10.44 13.00
C GLU A 63 -1.47 -9.64 11.81
N LEU A 64 -0.60 -9.15 10.94
CA LEU A 64 -0.99 -8.34 9.80
C LEU A 64 -1.88 -9.13 8.82
N ALA A 65 -1.49 -10.37 8.47
CA ALA A 65 -2.24 -11.21 7.54
C ALA A 65 -3.59 -11.69 8.09
N THR A 66 -3.72 -11.85 9.41
CA THR A 66 -5.02 -12.19 10.02
C THR A 66 -5.91 -10.97 10.22
N THR A 67 -5.33 -9.80 10.43
CA THR A 67 -6.07 -8.54 10.58
C THR A 67 -6.52 -8.00 9.21
N TYR A 68 -5.67 -8.15 8.18
CA TYR A 68 -5.91 -7.71 6.80
C TYR A 68 -5.78 -8.90 5.84
N PRO A 69 -6.73 -9.85 5.82
CA PRO A 69 -6.66 -11.05 4.98
C PRO A 69 -7.02 -10.73 3.53
N VAL A 70 -6.15 -9.97 2.84
CA VAL A 70 -6.29 -9.55 1.45
C VAL A 70 -5.04 -9.92 0.66
N THR A 71 -5.19 -10.15 -0.64
CA THR A 71 -4.05 -10.33 -1.54
C THR A 71 -3.24 -9.05 -1.66
N GLY A 72 -1.90 -9.17 -1.68
CA GLY A 72 -0.97 -8.04 -1.82
C GLY A 72 0.01 -7.86 -0.67
N GLY A 73 -0.04 -8.74 0.34
CA GLY A 73 1.01 -8.90 1.35
C GLY A 73 1.55 -7.61 1.95
N ALA A 74 2.87 -7.48 1.99
CA ALA A 74 3.59 -6.36 2.60
C ALA A 74 3.22 -5.00 2.03
N MET A 75 3.01 -4.89 0.71
CA MET A 75 2.59 -3.64 0.07
C MET A 75 1.29 -3.11 0.68
N THR A 76 0.30 -3.99 0.88
CA THR A 76 -0.99 -3.62 1.48
C THR A 76 -0.82 -3.14 2.92
N TYR A 77 0.06 -3.77 3.70
CA TYR A 77 0.31 -3.35 5.09
C TYR A 77 0.98 -1.98 5.16
N VAL A 78 1.92 -1.70 4.26
CA VAL A 78 2.57 -0.38 4.15
C VAL A 78 1.55 0.67 3.70
N GLU A 79 0.69 0.37 2.72
CA GLU A 79 -0.36 1.26 2.25
C GLU A 79 -1.35 1.61 3.37
N GLU A 80 -1.86 0.61 4.08
CA GLU A 80 -2.79 0.81 5.20
C GLU A 80 -2.16 1.61 6.36
N GLY A 81 -0.87 1.40 6.62
CA GLY A 81 -0.12 2.10 7.66
C GLY A 81 0.25 3.53 7.29
N PHE A 82 0.78 3.76 6.09
CA PHE A 82 1.40 5.02 5.67
C PHE A 82 0.65 5.76 4.58
N GLY A 83 -0.35 5.14 3.96
CA GLY A 83 -1.12 5.68 2.85
C GLY A 83 -0.55 5.31 1.47
N ASN A 84 -1.32 5.65 0.43
CA ASN A 84 -0.95 5.42 -0.97
C ASN A 84 0.03 6.50 -1.44
N GLY A 85 1.29 6.38 -1.10
CA GLY A 85 2.34 7.34 -1.39
C GLY A 85 3.66 6.70 -1.82
N LEU A 86 4.74 7.46 -1.72
CA LEU A 86 6.09 7.02 -2.11
C LEU A 86 6.50 5.72 -1.41
N LEU A 87 6.21 5.56 -0.12
CA LEU A 87 6.61 4.36 0.63
C LEU A 87 5.92 3.10 0.12
N MET A 88 4.61 3.15 -0.17
CA MET A 88 3.88 2.04 -0.77
C MET A 88 4.46 1.69 -2.16
N PHE A 89 4.73 2.73 -2.97
CA PHE A 89 5.34 2.54 -4.28
C PHE A 89 6.72 1.87 -4.19
N LEU A 90 7.58 2.33 -3.26
CA LEU A 90 8.91 1.76 -3.07
C LEU A 90 8.85 0.33 -2.52
N ALA A 91 8.02 0.09 -1.49
CA ALA A 91 7.87 -1.23 -0.90
C ALA A 91 7.36 -2.26 -1.90
N GLY A 92 6.27 -1.97 -2.62
CA GLY A 92 5.73 -2.88 -3.63
C GLY A 92 6.68 -3.08 -4.82
N SER A 93 7.36 -2.02 -5.27
CA SER A 93 8.32 -2.13 -6.38
C SER A 93 9.55 -2.95 -6.00
N LEU A 94 10.07 -2.79 -4.76
CA LEU A 94 11.19 -3.61 -4.28
C LEU A 94 10.79 -5.05 -4.02
N ASP A 95 9.57 -5.30 -3.54
CA ASP A 95 9.03 -6.65 -3.36
C ASP A 95 9.01 -7.39 -4.71
N CYS A 96 8.43 -6.77 -5.72
CA CYS A 96 8.41 -7.29 -7.09
C CYS A 96 9.82 -7.53 -7.67
N LEU A 97 10.75 -6.60 -7.43
CA LEU A 97 12.14 -6.77 -7.89
C LEU A 97 12.86 -7.88 -7.14
N SER A 98 12.69 -7.96 -5.81
CA SER A 98 13.31 -9.02 -4.99
C SER A 98 12.84 -10.40 -5.42
N SER A 99 11.53 -10.58 -5.62
CA SER A 99 10.93 -11.80 -6.19
C SER A 99 11.50 -12.11 -7.59
N THR A 100 11.74 -11.07 -8.40
CA THR A 100 12.34 -11.23 -9.74
C THR A 100 13.79 -11.71 -9.67
N PHE A 101 14.60 -11.14 -8.76
CA PHE A 101 15.97 -11.58 -8.52
C PHE A 101 16.02 -12.98 -7.93
N TYR A 102 15.08 -13.31 -7.04
CA TYR A 102 14.93 -14.64 -6.48
C TYR A 102 14.62 -15.71 -7.53
N ALA A 103 13.72 -15.40 -8.49
CA ALA A 103 13.45 -16.28 -9.63
C ALA A 103 14.71 -16.50 -10.49
N ALA A 104 15.51 -15.46 -10.70
CA ALA A 104 16.76 -15.55 -11.43
C ALA A 104 17.81 -16.41 -10.71
N LEU A 105 18.00 -16.21 -9.41
CA LEU A 105 18.86 -17.03 -8.55
C LEU A 105 18.47 -18.51 -8.62
N SER A 106 17.17 -18.78 -8.46
CA SER A 106 16.64 -20.14 -8.53
C SER A 106 16.83 -20.80 -9.89
N ALA A 107 16.74 -20.02 -10.98
CA ALA A 107 16.99 -20.53 -12.34
C ALA A 107 18.47 -20.87 -12.57
N VAL A 108 19.40 -20.09 -12.03
CA VAL A 108 20.82 -20.42 -12.03
C VAL A 108 21.06 -21.70 -11.20
N GLY A 109 20.46 -21.82 -10.03
CA GLY A 109 20.51 -23.03 -9.20
C GLY A 109 19.94 -24.28 -9.89
N PHE A 110 18.86 -24.12 -10.67
CA PHE A 110 18.33 -25.18 -11.51
C PHE A 110 19.36 -25.66 -12.52
N ALA A 111 20.00 -24.75 -13.26
CA ALA A 111 21.02 -25.10 -14.26
C ALA A 111 22.24 -25.79 -13.62
N ILE A 112 22.67 -25.35 -12.43
CA ILE A 112 23.72 -25.97 -11.64
C ILE A 112 23.33 -27.41 -11.23
N SER A 113 22.12 -27.60 -10.69
CA SER A 113 21.62 -28.93 -10.31
C SER A 113 21.51 -29.87 -11.53
N LEU A 114 21.10 -29.34 -12.69
CA LEU A 114 21.01 -30.09 -13.94
C LEU A 114 22.38 -30.46 -14.50
N SER A 115 23.40 -29.62 -14.27
CA SER A 115 24.79 -29.90 -14.75
C SER A 115 25.40 -31.15 -14.13
N VAL A 116 24.88 -31.64 -13.01
CA VAL A 116 25.29 -32.93 -12.42
C VAL A 116 24.94 -34.10 -13.34
N PHE A 117 23.87 -34.00 -14.12
CA PHE A 117 23.43 -35.04 -15.07
C PHE A 117 24.02 -34.82 -16.48
N ILE A 118 24.31 -33.58 -16.84
CA ILE A 118 24.78 -33.19 -18.17
C ILE A 118 26.10 -32.42 -18.01
N PRO A 119 27.28 -33.07 -18.13
CA PRO A 119 28.56 -32.38 -18.00
C PRO A 119 28.71 -31.24 -19.05
N ASN A 120 29.41 -30.17 -18.67
CA ASN A 120 29.63 -28.98 -19.48
C ASN A 120 28.35 -28.22 -19.92
N LEU A 121 27.28 -28.35 -19.18
CA LEU A 121 26.04 -27.61 -19.44
C LEU A 121 26.27 -26.08 -19.32
N PRO A 122 25.91 -25.28 -20.33
CA PRO A 122 26.02 -23.82 -20.22
C PRO A 122 25.00 -23.26 -19.26
N ILE A 123 25.41 -22.90 -18.04
CA ILE A 123 24.54 -22.54 -16.92
C ILE A 123 23.61 -21.37 -17.28
N VAL A 124 24.16 -20.25 -17.77
CA VAL A 124 23.38 -19.04 -18.07
C VAL A 124 22.31 -19.26 -19.15
N PRO A 125 22.62 -19.83 -20.33
CA PRO A 125 21.61 -20.13 -21.33
C PRO A 125 20.48 -21.03 -20.81
N VAL A 126 20.83 -22.06 -20.01
CA VAL A 126 19.83 -22.98 -19.43
C VAL A 126 18.95 -22.25 -18.44
N ALA A 127 19.49 -21.39 -17.56
CA ALA A 127 18.74 -20.59 -16.64
C ALA A 127 17.73 -19.68 -17.38
N VAL A 128 18.16 -18.98 -18.43
CA VAL A 128 17.31 -18.11 -19.25
C VAL A 128 16.19 -18.90 -19.94
N ILE A 129 16.50 -20.05 -20.51
CA ILE A 129 15.50 -20.93 -21.14
C ILE A 129 14.48 -21.41 -20.10
N THR A 130 14.94 -21.79 -18.91
CA THR A 130 14.06 -22.24 -17.82
C THR A 130 13.09 -21.14 -17.39
N ILE A 131 13.58 -19.92 -17.21
CA ILE A 131 12.73 -18.75 -16.92
C ILE A 131 11.68 -18.55 -18.01
N ALA A 132 12.08 -18.65 -19.29
CA ALA A 132 11.16 -18.50 -20.40
C ALA A 132 10.08 -19.60 -20.43
N ILE A 133 10.46 -20.85 -20.16
CA ILE A 133 9.51 -22.00 -20.11
C ILE A 133 8.52 -21.80 -18.96
N VAL A 134 8.98 -21.48 -17.75
CA VAL A 134 8.11 -21.26 -16.59
C VAL A 134 7.20 -20.05 -16.84
N GLY A 135 7.73 -18.97 -17.42
CA GLY A 135 6.92 -17.82 -17.83
C GLY A 135 5.81 -18.16 -18.83
N MET A 136 6.10 -18.99 -19.83
CA MET A 136 5.07 -19.49 -20.75
C MET A 136 3.99 -20.34 -20.05
N MET A 137 4.38 -21.12 -19.05
CA MET A 137 3.40 -21.88 -18.23
C MET A 137 2.48 -20.92 -17.48
N HIS A 138 3.00 -19.84 -16.91
CA HIS A 138 2.20 -18.81 -16.20
C HIS A 138 1.18 -18.12 -17.11
N LEU A 139 1.46 -17.96 -18.43
CA LEU A 139 0.49 -17.39 -19.37
C LEU A 139 -0.81 -18.22 -19.48
N ARG A 140 -0.73 -19.56 -19.33
CA ARG A 140 -1.89 -20.46 -19.39
C ARG A 140 -2.67 -20.54 -18.09
N GLY A 141 -2.13 -20.00 -16.99
CA GLY A 141 -2.72 -20.04 -15.64
C GLY A 141 -2.42 -21.35 -14.91
N VAL A 142 -2.08 -21.25 -13.62
CA VAL A 142 -1.76 -22.39 -12.76
C VAL A 142 -3.01 -22.80 -11.98
N LYS A 143 -3.82 -23.70 -12.52
CA LYS A 143 -5.08 -24.14 -11.88
C LYS A 143 -4.91 -25.08 -10.66
N ASN A 144 -3.74 -25.71 -10.46
CA ASN A 144 -3.54 -26.76 -9.46
C ASN A 144 -2.26 -26.56 -8.61
N ALA A 145 -1.85 -25.32 -8.37
CA ALA A 145 -0.61 -25.03 -7.65
C ALA A 145 -0.51 -25.68 -6.26
N GLY A 146 -1.61 -25.70 -5.47
CA GLY A 146 -1.56 -26.19 -4.10
C GLY A 146 -1.28 -27.70 -3.98
N ASN A 147 -1.92 -28.55 -4.77
CA ASN A 147 -1.68 -30.01 -4.71
C ASN A 147 -0.30 -30.39 -5.27
N PHE A 148 0.14 -29.69 -6.32
CA PHE A 148 1.47 -29.86 -6.89
C PHE A 148 2.55 -29.50 -5.87
N GLN A 149 2.37 -28.40 -5.15
CA GLN A 149 3.27 -27.96 -4.09
C GLN A 149 3.37 -28.97 -2.93
N ILE A 150 2.26 -29.65 -2.55
CA ILE A 150 2.29 -30.71 -1.53
C ILE A 150 3.14 -31.89 -1.99
N ILE A 151 2.97 -32.35 -3.23
CA ILE A 151 3.70 -33.51 -3.75
C ILE A 151 5.20 -33.19 -3.81
N LEU A 152 5.58 -32.04 -4.39
CA LEU A 152 6.97 -31.66 -4.54
C LEU A 152 7.64 -31.31 -3.20
N GLY A 153 6.94 -30.55 -2.33
CA GLY A 153 7.44 -30.27 -1.00
C GLY A 153 7.55 -31.50 -0.12
N GLY A 154 6.60 -32.43 -0.21
CA GLY A 154 6.67 -33.73 0.46
C GLY A 154 7.87 -34.55 -0.02
N PHE A 155 8.10 -34.61 -1.32
CA PHE A 155 9.28 -35.27 -1.91
C PHE A 155 10.59 -34.67 -1.35
N LEU A 156 10.70 -33.34 -1.34
CA LEU A 156 11.88 -32.65 -0.80
C LEU A 156 12.13 -32.98 0.67
N LEU A 157 11.08 -32.94 1.50
CA LEU A 157 11.20 -33.27 2.94
C LEU A 157 11.66 -34.71 3.15
N VAL A 158 11.15 -35.65 2.35
CA VAL A 158 11.58 -37.07 2.41
C VAL A 158 13.05 -37.20 2.00
N VAL A 159 13.48 -36.56 0.93
CA VAL A 159 14.89 -36.60 0.48
C VAL A 159 15.81 -36.00 1.54
N PHE A 160 15.45 -34.84 2.11
CA PHE A 160 16.26 -34.24 3.19
C PHE A 160 16.25 -35.09 4.45
N ALA A 161 15.15 -35.74 4.83
CA ALA A 161 15.12 -36.66 5.94
C ALA A 161 16.09 -37.84 5.72
N ILE A 162 16.10 -38.43 4.53
CA ILE A 162 17.04 -39.51 4.18
C ILE A 162 18.48 -38.99 4.21
N PHE A 163 18.75 -37.82 3.62
CA PHE A 163 20.08 -37.20 3.63
C PHE A 163 20.60 -36.98 5.07
N ILE A 164 19.76 -36.40 5.94
CA ILE A 164 20.11 -36.14 7.35
C ILE A 164 20.35 -37.44 8.10
N ILE A 165 19.41 -38.41 8.01
CA ILE A 165 19.51 -39.68 8.74
C ILE A 165 20.78 -40.42 8.30
N ARG A 166 20.99 -40.58 7.00
CA ARG A 166 22.18 -41.27 6.50
C ARG A 166 23.44 -40.51 6.83
N GLY A 167 23.47 -39.19 6.64
CA GLY A 167 24.62 -38.39 6.96
C GLY A 167 25.02 -38.40 8.42
N LEU A 168 24.09 -38.60 9.35
CA LEU A 168 24.36 -38.71 10.80
C LEU A 168 24.73 -40.14 11.23
N THR A 169 24.30 -41.18 10.49
CA THR A 169 24.45 -42.58 10.90
C THR A 169 25.53 -43.34 10.14
N ASP A 170 25.90 -42.88 8.94
CA ASP A 170 26.94 -43.52 8.12
C ASP A 170 28.35 -43.16 8.64
N VAL A 171 29.28 -44.10 8.56
CA VAL A 171 30.69 -43.93 8.99
C VAL A 171 31.42 -42.84 8.20
N ASN A 172 31.07 -42.68 6.92
CA ASN A 172 31.63 -41.65 6.05
C ASN A 172 30.78 -40.34 6.05
N GLY A 173 29.81 -40.23 6.93
CA GLY A 173 28.92 -39.05 7.08
C GLY A 173 29.52 -38.01 8.03
N PHE A 174 28.73 -37.54 8.96
CA PHE A 174 29.13 -36.53 9.94
C PHE A 174 30.32 -37.00 10.81
N ASN A 175 31.45 -36.30 10.71
CA ASN A 175 32.60 -36.49 11.55
C ASN A 175 32.82 -35.26 12.43
N ARG A 176 32.84 -35.47 13.77
CA ARG A 176 33.05 -34.43 14.74
C ARG A 176 34.42 -33.74 14.57
N GLU A 177 35.46 -34.47 14.21
CA GLU A 177 36.81 -33.94 14.02
C GLU A 177 36.83 -32.98 12.82
N ILE A 178 36.22 -33.37 11.69
CA ILE A 178 36.08 -32.50 10.49
C ILE A 178 35.31 -31.25 10.85
N PHE A 179 34.17 -31.39 11.57
CA PHE A 179 33.36 -30.25 11.98
C PHE A 179 34.12 -29.30 12.92
N LEU A 180 34.87 -29.83 13.89
CA LEU A 180 35.62 -29.02 14.86
C LEU A 180 36.95 -28.48 14.30
N SER A 181 37.57 -29.13 13.31
CA SER A 181 38.82 -28.65 12.72
C SER A 181 38.68 -27.24 12.14
N GLY A 182 37.52 -26.92 11.57
CA GLY A 182 37.22 -25.58 11.09
C GLY A 182 37.22 -24.49 12.16
N ASN A 183 36.98 -24.82 13.43
CA ASN A 183 37.03 -23.84 14.53
C ASN A 183 38.42 -23.33 14.80
N VAL A 184 39.46 -24.18 14.67
CA VAL A 184 40.88 -23.83 14.92
C VAL A 184 41.35 -22.71 13.98
N VAL A 185 40.92 -22.70 12.76
CA VAL A 185 41.27 -21.64 11.76
C VAL A 185 40.67 -20.27 12.15
N PHE A 186 39.55 -20.27 12.85
CA PHE A 186 38.85 -19.06 13.27
C PHE A 186 39.16 -18.63 14.75
N GLU A 187 39.84 -19.45 15.54
CA GLU A 187 40.20 -19.16 16.93
C GLU A 187 41.15 -17.96 17.11
N SER A 188 41.92 -17.59 16.07
CA SER A 188 42.83 -16.45 16.07
C SER A 188 42.16 -15.08 15.88
N GLN A 189 40.83 -15.02 15.76
CA GLN A 189 40.10 -13.81 15.43
C GLN A 189 39.35 -13.19 16.62
N THR A 190 39.11 -11.90 16.53
CA THR A 190 38.33 -11.19 17.58
C THR A 190 36.85 -11.62 17.49
N ILE A 191 36.17 -11.61 18.64
CA ILE A 191 34.73 -11.93 18.73
C ILE A 191 33.90 -11.09 17.80
N TRP A 192 34.30 -9.85 17.52
CA TRP A 192 33.61 -8.95 16.61
C TRP A 192 33.71 -9.40 15.13
N GLN A 193 34.83 -9.98 14.74
CA GLN A 193 34.98 -10.53 13.38
C GLN A 193 34.13 -11.78 13.21
N ASP A 194 34.01 -12.62 14.23
CA ASP A 194 33.11 -13.78 14.22
C ASP A 194 31.65 -13.38 14.08
N ILE A 195 31.21 -12.41 14.89
CA ILE A 195 29.86 -11.86 14.81
C ILE A 195 29.61 -11.28 13.41
N GLY A 196 30.56 -10.52 12.85
CA GLY A 196 30.47 -9.96 11.52
C GLY A 196 30.27 -11.03 10.46
N ARG A 197 31.07 -12.11 10.48
CA ARG A 197 30.95 -13.24 9.54
C ARG A 197 29.62 -13.97 9.68
N MET A 198 29.16 -14.19 10.92
CA MET A 198 27.85 -14.80 11.16
C MET A 198 26.73 -13.92 10.59
N LEU A 199 26.77 -12.61 10.82
CA LEU A 199 25.77 -11.68 10.27
C LEU A 199 25.83 -11.60 8.74
N THR A 200 27.02 -11.62 8.13
CA THR A 200 27.18 -11.72 6.68
C THR A 200 26.62 -13.04 6.14
N THR A 201 26.85 -14.16 6.86
CA THR A 201 26.27 -15.46 6.49
C THR A 201 24.75 -15.43 6.58
N ILE A 202 24.19 -14.82 7.64
CA ILE A 202 22.72 -14.63 7.77
C ILE A 202 22.20 -13.77 6.61
N ALA A 203 22.88 -12.67 6.27
CA ALA A 203 22.47 -11.80 5.15
C ALA A 203 22.49 -12.53 3.80
N LEU A 204 23.52 -13.37 3.55
CA LEU A 204 23.61 -14.20 2.37
C LEU A 204 22.48 -15.23 2.28
N THR A 205 22.21 -15.91 3.41
CA THR A 205 21.24 -17.01 3.46
C THR A 205 19.84 -16.56 3.84
N TYR A 206 19.59 -15.27 4.00
CA TYR A 206 18.29 -14.75 4.45
C TYR A 206 17.16 -15.13 3.51
N ASN A 207 17.40 -15.14 2.19
CA ASN A 207 16.43 -15.60 1.21
C ASN A 207 15.91 -17.02 1.49
N ALA A 208 16.71 -17.87 2.09
CA ALA A 208 16.26 -19.21 2.46
C ALA A 208 15.10 -19.20 3.46
N TYR A 209 14.89 -18.12 4.21
CA TYR A 209 13.77 -17.96 5.14
C TYR A 209 12.59 -17.18 4.52
N VAL A 210 12.77 -16.58 3.35
CA VAL A 210 11.72 -15.94 2.55
C VAL A 210 10.85 -17.03 1.93
N GLY A 211 9.55 -16.82 1.84
CA GLY A 211 8.60 -17.81 1.31
C GLY A 211 7.40 -18.06 2.22
N PHE A 212 7.50 -17.78 3.52
CA PHE A 212 6.34 -17.82 4.41
C PHE A 212 5.34 -16.71 4.12
N GLU A 213 5.77 -15.59 3.55
CA GLU A 213 4.92 -14.45 3.15
C GLU A 213 3.96 -14.83 2.02
N VAL A 214 4.26 -15.83 1.19
CA VAL A 214 3.32 -16.37 0.18
C VAL A 214 1.99 -16.79 0.82
N ILE A 215 2.03 -17.26 2.08
CA ILE A 215 0.82 -17.58 2.85
C ILE A 215 -0.01 -16.30 3.12
N ALA A 216 0.66 -15.16 3.36
CA ALA A 216 -0.01 -13.89 3.57
C ALA A 216 -0.55 -13.32 2.25
N ASP A 217 0.16 -13.49 1.15
CA ASP A 217 -0.27 -13.08 -0.19
C ASP A 217 -1.51 -13.86 -0.67
N ASP A 218 -1.62 -15.14 -0.29
CA ASP A 218 -2.74 -16.01 -0.63
C ASP A 218 -3.81 -16.07 0.49
N ALA A 219 -3.82 -15.13 1.44
CA ALA A 219 -4.70 -15.12 2.62
C ALA A 219 -6.19 -15.23 2.28
N GLU A 220 -6.63 -14.71 1.12
CA GLU A 220 -8.01 -14.82 0.65
C GLU A 220 -8.42 -16.26 0.28
N GLU A 221 -7.46 -17.14 -0.06
CA GLU A 221 -7.71 -18.53 -0.45
C GLU A 221 -7.63 -19.50 0.73
N VAL A 222 -7.13 -19.06 1.89
CA VAL A 222 -6.96 -19.88 3.09
C VAL A 222 -8.30 -20.13 3.80
N SER A 223 -8.61 -21.40 4.08
CA SER A 223 -9.74 -21.76 4.95
C SER A 223 -9.41 -21.46 6.42
N ASN A 224 -10.36 -20.92 7.19
CA ASN A 224 -10.15 -20.49 8.57
C ASN A 224 -8.89 -19.66 8.77
N PRO A 225 -8.74 -18.51 8.06
CA PRO A 225 -7.50 -17.72 8.00
C PRO A 225 -6.98 -17.33 9.38
N ASN A 226 -7.86 -17.00 10.33
CA ASN A 226 -7.51 -16.62 11.69
C ASN A 226 -6.70 -17.67 12.46
N ARG A 227 -6.79 -18.93 12.07
CA ARG A 227 -6.08 -20.06 12.70
C ARG A 227 -5.02 -20.65 11.79
N ASN A 228 -5.32 -20.80 10.49
CA ASN A 228 -4.47 -21.53 9.57
C ASN A 228 -3.30 -20.67 9.07
N ILE A 229 -3.46 -19.33 8.95
CA ILE A 229 -2.37 -18.45 8.55
C ILE A 229 -1.26 -18.45 9.61
N PRO A 230 -1.50 -18.14 10.90
CA PRO A 230 -0.43 -18.14 11.89
C PRO A 230 0.24 -19.51 12.04
N ARG A 231 -0.54 -20.59 12.07
CA ARG A 231 0.01 -21.94 12.15
C ARG A 231 0.82 -22.31 10.92
N GLY A 232 0.35 -21.94 9.74
CA GLY A 232 1.06 -22.16 8.49
C GLY A 232 2.40 -21.47 8.47
N ILE A 233 2.44 -20.17 8.76
CA ILE A 233 3.67 -19.35 8.80
C ILE A 233 4.66 -19.91 9.83
N LEU A 234 4.22 -20.14 11.07
CA LEU A 234 5.12 -20.58 12.15
C LEU A 234 5.63 -22.00 11.95
N LEU A 235 4.77 -22.93 11.49
CA LEU A 235 5.19 -24.31 11.22
C LEU A 235 6.11 -24.41 10.00
N SER A 236 5.85 -23.69 8.93
CA SER A 236 6.74 -23.69 7.76
C SER A 236 8.13 -23.13 8.08
N LEU A 237 8.21 -22.04 8.85
CA LEU A 237 9.47 -21.46 9.31
C LEU A 237 10.23 -22.43 10.23
N LEU A 238 9.54 -23.10 11.16
CA LEU A 238 10.15 -24.07 12.07
C LEU A 238 10.72 -25.26 11.27
N ILE A 239 9.94 -25.83 10.35
CA ILE A 239 10.36 -26.95 9.49
C ILE A 239 11.60 -26.53 8.66
N ALA A 240 11.56 -25.37 8.02
CA ALA A 240 12.67 -24.89 7.23
C ALA A 240 13.93 -24.67 8.09
N THR A 241 13.82 -24.05 9.27
CA THR A 241 14.94 -23.81 10.17
C THR A 241 15.58 -25.13 10.61
N VAL A 242 14.78 -26.13 11.00
CA VAL A 242 15.27 -27.45 11.41
C VAL A 242 15.96 -28.17 10.24
N VAL A 243 15.32 -28.20 9.07
CA VAL A 243 15.90 -28.84 7.88
C VAL A 243 17.22 -28.18 7.50
N TYR A 244 17.28 -26.87 7.41
CA TYR A 244 18.48 -26.14 7.02
C TYR A 244 19.64 -26.35 8.00
N THR A 245 19.34 -26.29 9.29
CA THR A 245 20.33 -26.51 10.35
C THR A 245 20.94 -27.92 10.25
N LEU A 246 20.08 -28.94 10.13
CA LEU A 246 20.54 -30.34 10.08
C LEU A 246 21.26 -30.68 8.76
N VAL A 247 20.75 -30.16 7.63
CA VAL A 247 21.42 -30.33 6.32
C VAL A 247 22.81 -29.67 6.31
N ALA A 248 22.92 -28.43 6.80
CA ALA A 248 24.18 -27.73 6.90
C ALA A 248 25.14 -28.43 7.89
N LEU A 249 24.64 -28.91 9.03
CA LEU A 249 25.41 -29.68 10.00
C LEU A 249 26.03 -30.92 9.38
N VAL A 250 25.24 -31.73 8.66
CA VAL A 250 25.71 -32.92 7.96
C VAL A 250 26.73 -32.54 6.89
N THR A 251 26.42 -31.55 6.06
CA THR A 251 27.30 -31.17 4.94
C THR A 251 28.67 -30.69 5.43
N ILE A 252 28.71 -29.78 6.40
CA ILE A 252 29.94 -29.20 6.95
C ILE A 252 30.68 -30.20 7.82
N GLY A 253 29.98 -31.15 8.45
CA GLY A 253 30.61 -32.24 9.20
C GLY A 253 31.12 -33.40 8.35
N THR A 254 30.74 -33.48 7.04
CA THR A 254 31.16 -34.53 6.12
C THR A 254 32.40 -34.11 5.29
N ILE A 255 32.47 -32.85 4.91
CA ILE A 255 33.53 -32.29 4.07
C ILE A 255 34.17 -31.09 4.79
N PRO A 256 35.52 -30.99 4.84
CA PRO A 256 36.18 -29.82 5.37
C PRO A 256 35.68 -28.53 4.71
N PHE A 257 35.45 -27.51 5.51
CA PHE A 257 34.82 -26.26 5.05
C PHE A 257 35.64 -25.55 3.95
N GLU A 258 36.95 -25.70 3.96
CA GLU A 258 37.86 -25.17 2.94
C GLU A 258 37.55 -25.73 1.54
N GLN A 259 37.13 -27.00 1.45
CA GLN A 259 36.72 -27.65 0.22
C GLN A 259 35.28 -27.28 -0.18
N LEU A 260 34.46 -26.91 0.79
CA LEU A 260 33.10 -26.45 0.55
C LEU A 260 33.05 -24.97 0.15
N ALA A 261 34.09 -24.20 0.50
CA ALA A 261 34.10 -22.76 0.26
C ALA A 261 33.91 -22.45 -1.24
N GLY A 262 32.80 -21.74 -1.53
CA GLY A 262 32.43 -21.41 -2.91
C GLY A 262 31.83 -22.55 -3.74
N SER A 263 31.65 -23.76 -3.18
CA SER A 263 30.97 -24.85 -3.87
C SER A 263 29.46 -24.56 -4.00
N THR A 264 28.95 -24.63 -5.22
CA THR A 264 27.54 -24.55 -5.55
C THR A 264 26.85 -25.93 -5.58
N THR A 265 27.62 -27.01 -5.31
CA THR A 265 27.17 -28.42 -5.29
C THR A 265 27.41 -29.08 -3.93
N ALA A 266 27.63 -28.30 -2.87
CA ALA A 266 28.04 -28.76 -1.54
C ALA A 266 27.23 -29.95 -0.99
N LEU A 267 25.92 -29.96 -1.19
CA LEU A 267 25.04 -31.04 -0.72
C LEU A 267 25.24 -32.34 -1.53
N THR A 268 25.39 -32.22 -2.84
CA THR A 268 25.70 -33.40 -3.71
C THR A 268 27.05 -33.94 -3.43
N ASP A 269 28.05 -33.09 -3.17
CA ASP A 269 29.40 -33.48 -2.83
C ASP A 269 29.46 -34.23 -1.49
N ALA A 270 28.70 -33.73 -0.47
CA ALA A 270 28.54 -34.42 0.82
C ALA A 270 27.83 -35.78 0.63
N ALA A 271 26.75 -35.81 -0.14
CA ALA A 271 26.00 -37.05 -0.40
C ALA A 271 26.90 -38.13 -1.06
N ALA A 272 27.84 -37.72 -1.95
CA ALA A 272 28.79 -38.63 -2.58
C ALA A 272 29.64 -39.40 -1.58
N LYS A 273 29.91 -38.86 -0.39
CA LYS A 273 30.74 -39.48 0.66
C LYS A 273 29.99 -40.62 1.41
N PHE A 274 28.76 -40.35 1.89
CA PHE A 274 28.02 -41.30 2.73
C PHE A 274 26.85 -41.99 2.02
N TRP A 275 26.58 -41.61 0.75
CA TRP A 275 25.52 -42.20 -0.05
C TRP A 275 26.00 -42.53 -1.45
N PRO A 276 26.97 -43.45 -1.59
CA PRO A 276 27.67 -43.72 -2.86
C PRO A 276 26.75 -44.26 -3.95
N ASN A 277 25.68 -45.01 -3.57
CA ASN A 277 24.76 -45.62 -4.52
C ASN A 277 23.57 -44.67 -4.80
N GLY A 278 23.74 -43.71 -5.70
CA GLY A 278 22.66 -42.84 -6.16
C GLY A 278 22.40 -41.58 -5.35
N GLY A 279 23.17 -41.31 -4.27
CA GLY A 279 22.99 -40.13 -3.44
C GLY A 279 23.16 -38.83 -4.19
N VAL A 280 24.18 -38.74 -5.02
CA VAL A 280 24.45 -37.59 -5.91
C VAL A 280 23.25 -37.32 -6.82
N GLN A 281 22.71 -38.35 -7.47
CA GLN A 281 21.59 -38.22 -8.40
C GLN A 281 20.31 -37.82 -7.67
N VAL A 282 20.04 -38.40 -6.50
CA VAL A 282 18.87 -38.07 -5.70
C VAL A 282 18.95 -36.60 -5.18
N MET A 283 20.12 -36.16 -4.70
CA MET A 283 20.30 -34.81 -4.26
C MET A 283 20.23 -33.80 -5.40
N ALA A 284 20.81 -34.11 -6.55
CA ALA A 284 20.72 -33.26 -7.74
C ALA A 284 19.25 -33.17 -8.24
N LEU A 285 18.52 -34.29 -8.24
CA LEU A 285 17.07 -34.29 -8.55
C LEU A 285 16.27 -33.46 -7.54
N ALA A 286 16.59 -33.57 -6.26
CA ALA A 286 15.97 -32.72 -5.24
C ALA A 286 16.27 -31.22 -5.47
N GLY A 287 17.51 -30.89 -5.87
CA GLY A 287 17.90 -29.53 -6.27
C GLY A 287 17.10 -29.01 -7.47
N ILE A 288 16.91 -29.86 -8.50
CA ILE A 288 16.07 -29.52 -9.67
C ILE A 288 14.62 -29.25 -9.22
N VAL A 289 14.04 -30.11 -8.39
CA VAL A 289 12.67 -29.95 -7.89
C VAL A 289 12.54 -28.69 -7.04
N ALA A 290 13.46 -28.46 -6.11
CA ALA A 290 13.47 -27.27 -5.25
C ALA A 290 13.55 -25.99 -6.05
N THR A 291 14.48 -25.92 -7.00
CA THR A 291 14.66 -24.74 -7.83
C THR A 291 13.48 -24.46 -8.75
N LEU A 292 12.88 -25.48 -9.35
CA LEU A 292 11.67 -25.32 -10.17
C LEU A 292 10.48 -24.80 -9.36
N THR A 293 10.27 -25.31 -8.13
CA THR A 293 9.22 -24.79 -7.24
C THR A 293 9.46 -23.35 -6.84
N SER A 294 10.71 -22.98 -6.60
CA SER A 294 11.10 -21.59 -6.26
C SER A 294 10.90 -20.63 -7.42
N ILE A 295 11.37 -20.99 -8.63
CA ILE A 295 11.16 -20.17 -9.83
C ILE A 295 9.66 -19.92 -10.01
N ASN A 296 8.84 -20.98 -9.90
CA ASN A 296 7.40 -20.89 -10.05
C ASN A 296 6.78 -19.94 -9.01
N SER A 297 7.10 -20.09 -7.72
CA SER A 297 6.58 -19.26 -6.65
C SER A 297 7.02 -17.80 -6.78
N ALA A 298 8.31 -17.56 -7.00
CA ALA A 298 8.87 -16.22 -7.14
C ALA A 298 8.32 -15.47 -8.36
N MET A 299 8.19 -16.12 -9.51
CA MET A 299 7.58 -15.52 -10.69
C MET A 299 6.09 -15.25 -10.50
N LEU A 300 5.38 -16.09 -9.73
CA LEU A 300 3.98 -15.88 -9.41
C LEU A 300 3.82 -14.64 -8.53
N SER A 301 4.61 -14.52 -7.46
CA SER A 301 4.65 -13.35 -6.56
C SER A 301 4.96 -12.08 -7.35
N ALA A 302 6.10 -12.02 -8.05
CA ALA A 302 6.52 -10.87 -8.84
C ALA A 302 5.46 -10.41 -9.85
N THR A 303 4.78 -11.35 -10.54
CA THR A 303 3.75 -11.01 -11.52
C THR A 303 2.46 -10.51 -10.88
N ARG A 304 2.07 -11.04 -9.72
CA ARG A 304 0.91 -10.56 -8.94
C ARG A 304 1.18 -9.16 -8.37
N GLU A 305 2.37 -8.91 -7.84
CA GLU A 305 2.81 -7.61 -7.33
C GLU A 305 2.83 -6.56 -8.45
N ALA A 306 3.45 -6.85 -9.59
CA ALA A 306 3.46 -5.97 -10.77
C ALA A 306 2.03 -5.65 -11.25
N TYR A 307 1.15 -6.66 -11.26
CA TYR A 307 -0.26 -6.47 -11.61
C TYR A 307 -0.99 -5.59 -10.59
N THR A 308 -0.78 -5.80 -9.28
CA THR A 308 -1.42 -5.04 -8.20
C THR A 308 -0.94 -3.60 -8.20
N LEU A 309 0.36 -3.35 -8.32
CA LEU A 309 0.93 -2.00 -8.46
C LEU A 309 0.35 -1.24 -9.66
N SER A 310 0.16 -1.93 -10.77
CA SER A 310 -0.47 -1.34 -11.96
C SER A 310 -1.96 -1.07 -11.75
N ARG A 311 -2.68 -1.94 -11.04
CA ARG A 311 -4.10 -1.76 -10.70
C ARG A 311 -4.32 -0.60 -9.75
N GLU A 312 -3.44 -0.44 -8.78
CA GLU A 312 -3.43 0.69 -7.84
C GLU A 312 -2.81 1.97 -8.45
N LYS A 313 -2.58 1.98 -9.78
CA LYS A 313 -2.04 3.10 -10.57
C LYS A 313 -0.61 3.53 -10.16
N ALA A 314 0.09 2.74 -9.38
CA ALA A 314 1.48 2.99 -9.01
C ALA A 314 2.43 2.71 -10.20
N TRP A 315 2.18 1.63 -10.95
CA TRP A 315 2.90 1.25 -12.16
C TRP A 315 2.06 1.50 -13.43
N PRO A 316 2.68 1.48 -14.66
CA PRO A 316 1.98 1.73 -15.92
C PRO A 316 0.81 0.78 -16.14
N ARG A 317 -0.34 1.33 -16.58
CA ARG A 317 -1.62 0.60 -16.77
C ARG A 317 -1.55 -0.61 -17.69
N PHE A 318 -0.57 -0.68 -18.60
CA PHE A 318 -0.47 -1.82 -19.53
C PHE A 318 -0.15 -3.13 -18.79
N LEU A 319 0.52 -3.08 -17.61
CA LEU A 319 0.86 -4.27 -16.81
C LEU A 319 -0.37 -4.93 -16.17
N SER A 320 -1.50 -4.23 -16.06
CA SER A 320 -2.75 -4.80 -15.56
C SER A 320 -3.61 -5.46 -16.66
N ARG A 321 -3.11 -5.57 -17.89
CA ARG A 321 -3.84 -6.24 -18.98
C ARG A 321 -3.91 -7.75 -18.76
N LEU A 322 -5.14 -8.29 -18.84
CA LEU A 322 -5.40 -9.72 -18.66
C LEU A 322 -5.52 -10.43 -20.01
N SER A 323 -4.97 -11.64 -20.09
CA SER A 323 -5.12 -12.55 -21.22
C SER A 323 -6.54 -13.16 -21.27
N ARG A 324 -6.83 -13.94 -22.34
CA ARG A 324 -8.05 -14.77 -22.43
C ARG A 324 -8.18 -15.79 -21.27
N TRP A 325 -7.07 -16.18 -20.67
CA TRP A 325 -7.02 -17.07 -19.49
C TRP A 325 -7.08 -16.31 -18.16
N ARG A 326 -7.29 -14.98 -18.20
CA ARG A 326 -7.33 -14.08 -17.03
C ARG A 326 -6.02 -14.01 -16.25
N THR A 327 -4.91 -14.24 -16.91
CA THR A 327 -3.55 -14.04 -16.37
C THR A 327 -3.01 -12.67 -16.80
N PRO A 328 -2.20 -11.97 -15.99
CA PRO A 328 -1.62 -10.66 -16.34
C PRO A 328 -0.44 -10.84 -17.31
N TYR A 329 -0.73 -11.08 -18.59
CA TYR A 329 0.27 -11.49 -19.57
C TYR A 329 1.39 -10.48 -19.78
N THR A 330 1.09 -9.19 -19.70
CA THR A 330 2.10 -8.13 -19.85
C THR A 330 3.03 -8.06 -18.65
N ALA A 331 2.53 -8.23 -17.42
CA ALA A 331 3.35 -8.34 -16.23
C ALA A 331 4.27 -9.58 -16.29
N ILE A 332 3.71 -10.72 -16.73
CA ILE A 332 4.49 -11.96 -16.94
C ILE A 332 5.65 -11.71 -17.91
N PHE A 333 5.41 -11.11 -19.06
CA PHE A 333 6.48 -10.81 -20.04
C PHE A 333 7.56 -9.91 -19.45
N VAL A 334 7.18 -8.85 -18.73
CA VAL A 334 8.14 -7.93 -18.12
C VAL A 334 9.00 -8.65 -17.06
N VAL A 335 8.37 -9.42 -16.17
CA VAL A 335 9.07 -10.20 -15.13
C VAL A 335 10.00 -11.22 -15.78
N VAL A 336 9.56 -11.97 -16.80
CA VAL A 336 10.40 -12.94 -17.53
C VAL A 336 11.62 -12.26 -18.14
N ILE A 337 11.45 -11.12 -18.81
CA ILE A 337 12.56 -10.40 -19.43
C ILE A 337 13.56 -9.93 -18.37
N ILE A 338 13.08 -9.31 -17.29
CA ILE A 338 13.95 -8.81 -16.23
C ILE A 338 14.67 -9.99 -15.55
N SER A 339 13.95 -11.06 -15.18
CA SER A 339 14.56 -12.26 -14.57
C SER A 339 15.62 -12.90 -15.49
N ALA A 340 15.38 -12.95 -16.80
CA ALA A 340 16.33 -13.49 -17.76
C ALA A 340 17.60 -12.63 -17.87
N LEU A 341 17.43 -11.29 -17.91
CA LEU A 341 18.56 -10.35 -17.89
C LEU A 341 19.39 -10.46 -16.61
N VAL A 342 18.70 -10.59 -15.49
CA VAL A 342 19.33 -10.75 -14.16
C VAL A 342 20.03 -12.10 -14.05
N ALA A 343 19.43 -13.18 -14.52
CA ALA A 343 20.06 -14.50 -14.53
C ALA A 343 21.33 -14.53 -15.41
N ALA A 344 21.42 -13.67 -16.43
CA ALA A 344 22.60 -13.54 -17.26
C ALA A 344 23.85 -13.01 -16.50
N ILE A 345 23.66 -12.38 -15.31
CA ILE A 345 24.77 -11.99 -14.42
C ILE A 345 25.50 -13.24 -13.92
N GLY A 346 24.79 -14.32 -13.62
CA GLY A 346 25.32 -15.63 -13.28
C GLY A 346 26.04 -15.72 -11.92
N VAL A 347 26.12 -14.63 -11.14
CA VAL A 347 26.84 -14.57 -9.86
C VAL A 347 25.84 -14.81 -8.71
N VAL A 348 25.83 -16.02 -8.19
CA VAL A 348 24.87 -16.53 -7.21
C VAL A 348 24.81 -15.66 -5.94
N ASP A 349 25.97 -15.37 -5.35
CA ASP A 349 26.04 -14.58 -4.10
C ASP A 349 25.46 -13.19 -4.28
N LEU A 350 25.81 -12.51 -5.38
CA LEU A 350 25.32 -11.17 -5.67
C LEU A 350 23.80 -11.17 -5.85
N LEU A 351 23.26 -12.15 -6.57
CA LEU A 351 21.81 -12.29 -6.77
C LEU A 351 21.08 -12.52 -5.44
N SER A 352 21.65 -13.35 -4.57
CA SER A 352 21.12 -13.62 -3.24
C SER A 352 21.14 -12.37 -2.36
N PHE A 353 22.25 -11.66 -2.25
CA PHE A 353 22.34 -10.44 -1.44
C PHE A 353 21.40 -9.34 -1.94
N ILE A 354 21.28 -9.16 -3.27
CA ILE A 354 20.35 -8.15 -3.84
C ILE A 354 18.91 -8.50 -3.50
N SER A 355 18.50 -9.75 -3.70
CA SER A 355 17.15 -10.20 -3.36
C SER A 355 16.88 -10.06 -1.85
N SER A 356 17.80 -10.53 -0.99
CA SER A 356 17.69 -10.42 0.47
C SER A 356 17.54 -8.99 0.95
N THR A 357 18.36 -8.06 0.45
CA THR A 357 18.33 -6.66 0.89
C THR A 357 17.03 -5.96 0.49
N GLY A 358 16.49 -6.29 -0.68
CA GLY A 358 15.19 -5.79 -1.12
C GLY A 358 14.05 -6.29 -0.22
N TYR A 359 13.99 -7.58 0.07
CA TYR A 359 13.02 -8.14 1.02
C TYR A 359 13.17 -7.53 2.43
N LEU A 360 14.39 -7.39 2.94
CA LEU A 360 14.62 -6.80 4.26
C LEU A 360 14.12 -5.35 4.33
N PHE A 361 14.25 -4.57 3.26
CA PHE A 361 13.66 -3.24 3.17
C PHE A 361 12.12 -3.28 3.30
N VAL A 362 11.49 -4.19 2.58
CA VAL A 362 10.03 -4.36 2.61
C VAL A 362 9.55 -4.78 4.00
N LEU A 363 10.22 -5.77 4.61
CA LEU A 363 9.93 -6.30 5.94
C LEU A 363 10.13 -5.27 7.05
N PHE A 364 11.13 -4.39 6.91
CA PHE A 364 11.33 -3.24 7.78
C PHE A 364 10.09 -2.33 7.80
N TRP A 365 9.62 -1.92 6.62
CA TRP A 365 8.47 -1.03 6.53
C TRP A 365 7.15 -1.71 6.92
N ALA A 366 6.97 -2.99 6.63
CA ALA A 366 5.82 -3.77 7.09
C ALA A 366 5.78 -3.85 8.62
N SER A 367 6.94 -4.05 9.28
CA SER A 367 7.03 -4.07 10.75
C SER A 367 6.70 -2.70 11.38
N LEU A 368 7.15 -1.61 10.78
CA LEU A 368 6.79 -0.26 11.22
C LEU A 368 5.33 0.08 10.91
N ALA A 369 4.78 -0.42 9.79
CA ALA A 369 3.37 -0.29 9.47
C ALA A 369 2.48 -0.90 10.56
N MET A 370 2.85 -2.06 11.10
CA MET A 370 2.15 -2.68 12.23
C MET A 370 2.05 -1.75 13.44
N VAL A 371 3.15 -1.09 13.84
CA VAL A 371 3.15 -0.13 14.97
C VAL A 371 2.20 1.04 14.69
N ARG A 372 2.25 1.55 13.44
CA ARG A 372 1.39 2.67 13.04
C ARG A 372 -0.08 2.29 12.97
N LEU A 373 -0.40 1.08 12.49
CA LEU A 373 -1.75 0.53 12.43
C LEU A 373 -2.37 0.30 13.81
N HIS A 374 -1.58 -0.08 14.81
CA HIS A 374 -2.05 -0.16 16.19
C HIS A 374 -2.47 1.21 16.75
N LYS A 375 -1.70 2.27 16.42
CA LYS A 375 -2.04 3.65 16.82
C LYS A 375 -3.24 4.19 16.03
N LYS A 376 -3.31 3.88 14.72
CA LYS A 376 -4.35 4.38 13.82
C LYS A 376 -5.71 3.71 14.06
N TYR A 377 -5.69 2.42 14.39
CA TYR A 377 -6.88 1.60 14.59
C TYR A 377 -6.81 0.80 15.89
N PRO A 378 -6.91 1.45 17.08
CA PRO A 378 -6.73 0.78 18.37
C PRO A 378 -7.80 -0.28 18.64
N ASN A 379 -9.02 -0.08 18.12
CA ASN A 379 -10.18 -0.93 18.39
C ASN A 379 -10.45 -1.99 17.31
N ILE A 380 -9.50 -2.20 16.36
CA ILE A 380 -9.67 -3.24 15.33
C ILE A 380 -9.52 -4.62 15.97
N GLU A 381 -10.39 -5.56 15.60
CA GLU A 381 -10.24 -6.95 16.05
C GLU A 381 -9.01 -7.57 15.40
N ARG A 382 -8.10 -8.09 16.22
CA ARG A 382 -6.88 -8.78 15.81
C ARG A 382 -6.98 -10.23 16.22
N PRO A 383 -7.34 -11.14 15.29
CA PRO A 383 -7.51 -12.57 15.61
C PRO A 383 -6.23 -13.24 16.15
N PHE A 384 -5.07 -12.82 15.63
CA PHE A 384 -3.77 -13.15 16.19
C PHE A 384 -3.10 -11.85 16.64
N ARG A 385 -2.50 -11.86 17.84
CA ARG A 385 -1.70 -10.74 18.37
C ARG A 385 -0.27 -11.20 18.55
N ALA A 386 0.66 -10.47 17.96
CA ALA A 386 2.08 -10.74 18.15
C ALA A 386 2.46 -10.55 19.64
N PRO A 387 3.16 -11.53 20.23
CA PRO A 387 3.55 -11.43 21.63
C PRO A 387 4.50 -10.25 21.83
N PHE A 388 4.48 -9.67 23.05
CA PHE A 388 5.36 -8.55 23.46
C PHE A 388 5.29 -7.30 22.54
N PHE A 389 4.16 -7.09 21.84
CA PHE A 389 3.98 -5.84 21.09
C PHE A 389 4.09 -4.61 22.05
N PRO A 390 4.77 -3.49 21.67
CA PRO A 390 5.37 -3.19 20.36
C PRO A 390 6.83 -3.67 20.20
N LEU A 391 7.42 -4.33 21.19
CA LEU A 391 8.83 -4.74 21.17
C LEU A 391 9.15 -5.65 19.97
N THR A 392 8.29 -6.64 19.67
CA THR A 392 8.48 -7.55 18.53
C THR A 392 8.52 -6.80 17.19
N ALA A 393 7.70 -5.77 17.01
CA ALA A 393 7.69 -4.98 15.78
C ALA A 393 8.97 -4.16 15.62
N TYR A 394 9.44 -3.49 16.69
CA TYR A 394 10.70 -2.74 16.65
C TYR A 394 11.93 -3.66 16.55
N LEU A 395 11.88 -4.82 17.21
CA LEU A 395 12.93 -5.83 17.09
C LEU A 395 13.05 -6.33 15.66
N ALA A 396 11.93 -6.70 15.05
CA ALA A 396 11.90 -7.14 13.66
C ALA A 396 12.44 -6.07 12.69
N ALA A 397 12.03 -4.82 12.86
CA ALA A 397 12.55 -3.71 12.06
C ALA A 397 14.07 -3.50 12.28
N GLY A 398 14.53 -3.53 13.54
CA GLY A 398 15.96 -3.40 13.87
C GLY A 398 16.80 -4.55 13.31
N LEU A 399 16.30 -5.79 13.39
CA LEU A 399 16.96 -6.97 12.82
C LEU A 399 17.02 -6.92 11.30
N ALA A 400 15.98 -6.45 10.62
CA ALA A 400 16.01 -6.28 9.17
C ALA A 400 17.12 -5.29 8.73
N VAL A 401 17.28 -4.17 9.44
CA VAL A 401 18.36 -3.21 9.17
C VAL A 401 19.73 -3.82 9.52
N LEU A 402 19.84 -4.52 10.66
CA LEU A 402 21.09 -5.16 11.08
C LEU A 402 21.56 -6.18 10.04
N ILE A 403 20.67 -7.08 9.58
CA ILE A 403 21.01 -8.08 8.58
C ILE A 403 21.41 -7.40 7.24
N ALA A 404 20.63 -6.40 6.80
CA ALA A 404 20.93 -5.67 5.57
C ALA A 404 22.29 -4.97 5.62
N ALA A 405 22.69 -4.42 6.77
CA ALA A 405 23.97 -3.73 6.95
C ALA A 405 25.19 -4.65 6.77
N PHE A 406 25.03 -5.96 6.92
CA PHE A 406 26.08 -6.97 6.72
C PHE A 406 26.00 -7.67 5.36
N ALA A 407 25.13 -7.21 4.44
CA ALA A 407 25.11 -7.66 3.07
C ALA A 407 26.34 -7.16 2.30
N ASP A 408 26.59 -7.75 1.13
CA ASP A 408 27.69 -7.30 0.25
C ASP A 408 27.51 -5.82 -0.11
N PRO A 409 28.58 -4.99 0.00
CA PRO A 409 28.51 -3.57 -0.32
C PRO A 409 27.97 -3.27 -1.73
N LYS A 410 28.22 -4.15 -2.71
CA LYS A 410 27.70 -4.01 -4.08
C LYS A 410 26.18 -4.11 -4.10
N ALA A 411 25.62 -5.03 -3.29
CA ALA A 411 24.16 -5.18 -3.17
C ALA A 411 23.52 -3.96 -2.47
N LEU A 412 24.19 -3.39 -1.47
CA LEU A 412 23.73 -2.15 -0.81
C LEU A 412 23.78 -0.95 -1.75
N ILE A 413 24.85 -0.80 -2.53
CA ILE A 413 24.95 0.25 -3.57
C ILE A 413 23.83 0.08 -4.61
N PHE A 414 23.59 -1.16 -5.04
CA PHE A 414 22.50 -1.49 -5.95
C PHE A 414 21.13 -1.11 -5.35
N LEU A 415 20.88 -1.47 -4.09
CA LEU A 415 19.64 -1.11 -3.40
C LEU A 415 19.43 0.41 -3.37
N VAL A 416 20.47 1.18 -3.00
CA VAL A 416 20.39 2.65 -2.97
C VAL A 416 20.15 3.22 -4.38
N ALA A 417 20.83 2.69 -5.40
CA ALA A 417 20.64 3.12 -6.78
C ALA A 417 19.20 2.82 -7.27
N VAL A 418 18.67 1.64 -6.95
CA VAL A 418 17.29 1.27 -7.29
C VAL A 418 16.27 2.16 -6.55
N LEU A 419 16.48 2.41 -5.26
CA LEU A 419 15.62 3.32 -4.49
C LEU A 419 15.62 4.74 -5.06
N ALA A 420 16.79 5.27 -5.45
CA ALA A 420 16.91 6.56 -6.08
C ALA A 420 16.21 6.60 -7.45
N LEU A 421 16.41 5.56 -8.28
CA LEU A 421 15.73 5.41 -9.57
C LEU A 421 14.20 5.35 -9.41
N LEU A 422 13.72 4.48 -8.53
CA LEU A 422 12.28 4.33 -8.27
C LEU A 422 11.67 5.62 -7.72
N THR A 423 12.37 6.32 -6.83
CA THR A 423 11.95 7.63 -6.33
C THR A 423 11.84 8.64 -7.47
N GLY A 424 12.82 8.70 -8.37
CA GLY A 424 12.78 9.52 -9.58
C GLY A 424 11.61 9.18 -10.49
N VAL A 425 11.38 7.89 -10.74
CA VAL A 425 10.22 7.39 -11.53
C VAL A 425 8.91 7.77 -10.86
N TYR A 426 8.79 7.65 -9.55
CA TYR A 426 7.59 8.05 -8.81
C TYR A 426 7.27 9.53 -9.04
N TYR A 427 8.21 10.42 -8.78
CA TYR A 427 7.99 11.85 -8.97
C TYR A 427 7.74 12.24 -10.44
N PHE A 428 8.42 11.60 -11.38
CA PHE A 428 8.20 11.82 -12.81
C PHE A 428 6.79 11.39 -13.24
N THR A 429 6.32 10.23 -12.80
CA THR A 429 4.99 9.72 -13.15
C THR A 429 3.86 10.53 -12.50
N GLN A 430 4.03 10.97 -11.25
CA GLN A 430 3.08 11.88 -10.60
C GLN A 430 3.00 13.23 -11.33
N THR A 431 4.13 13.75 -11.77
CA THR A 431 4.19 14.97 -12.57
C THR A 431 3.45 14.86 -13.91
N ALA A 432 3.66 13.73 -14.61
CA ALA A 432 2.97 13.49 -15.89
C ALA A 432 1.46 13.34 -15.69
N LYS A 433 1.01 12.64 -14.63
CA LYS A 433 -0.42 12.52 -14.29
C LYS A 433 -1.06 13.87 -14.01
N ALA A 434 -0.42 14.72 -13.19
CA ALA A 434 -0.93 16.05 -12.88
C ALA A 434 -1.12 16.91 -14.15
N ARG A 435 -0.18 16.86 -15.11
CA ARG A 435 -0.30 17.56 -16.39
C ARG A 435 -1.47 17.06 -17.24
N THR A 436 -1.67 15.74 -17.31
CA THR A 436 -2.77 15.15 -18.08
C THR A 436 -4.12 15.47 -17.45
N GLU A 437 -4.21 15.50 -16.11
CA GLU A 437 -5.45 15.85 -15.38
C GLU A 437 -5.83 17.33 -15.57
N ILE A 438 -4.85 18.23 -15.62
CA ILE A 438 -5.07 19.65 -15.92
C ILE A 438 -5.60 19.81 -17.35
N ALA A 439 -4.99 19.13 -18.33
CA ALA A 439 -5.43 19.20 -19.73
C ALA A 439 -6.86 18.63 -19.91
N GLU A 440 -7.16 17.47 -19.30
CA GLU A 440 -8.51 16.87 -19.33
C GLU A 440 -9.57 17.73 -18.62
N ARG A 441 -9.20 18.53 -17.60
CA ARG A 441 -10.12 19.47 -16.94
C ARG A 441 -10.48 20.66 -17.82
N LEU A 442 -9.52 21.20 -18.53
CA LEU A 442 -9.76 22.32 -19.45
C LEU A 442 -10.68 21.91 -20.59
N GLU A 443 -10.61 20.63 -21.04
CA GLU A 443 -11.53 20.08 -22.04
C GLU A 443 -12.93 19.77 -21.48
N HIS A 444 -13.09 19.47 -20.16
CA HIS A 444 -14.38 19.08 -19.56
C HIS A 444 -15.14 20.23 -18.91
N GLN A 445 -14.59 21.43 -18.88
CA GLN A 445 -15.33 22.64 -18.45
C GLN A 445 -16.39 23.08 -19.47
N GLU A 446 -16.43 22.45 -20.65
CA GLU A 446 -17.43 22.72 -21.70
C GLU A 446 -18.60 21.72 -21.76
N GLY A 447 -18.70 20.75 -20.86
CA GLY A 447 -19.78 19.73 -20.83
C GLY A 447 -20.34 19.48 -19.43
N GLY A 448 -21.66 19.30 -19.34
CA GLY A 448 -22.47 19.19 -18.12
C GLY A 448 -21.85 18.39 -16.98
N GLY A 449 -21.74 19.02 -15.82
CA GLY A 449 -21.08 18.46 -14.64
C GLY A 449 -22.01 17.65 -13.74
N ARG A 450 -21.47 16.66 -12.99
CA ARG A 450 -22.22 15.88 -12.00
C ARG A 450 -21.82 16.32 -10.58
N LEU A 451 -22.83 16.50 -9.70
CA LEU A 451 -22.61 16.72 -8.27
C LEU A 451 -22.73 15.41 -7.48
N LEU A 452 -21.81 15.16 -6.57
CA LEU A 452 -21.85 14.02 -5.67
C LEU A 452 -22.26 14.47 -4.26
N VAL A 453 -23.43 14.06 -3.79
CA VAL A 453 -23.90 14.28 -2.41
C VAL A 453 -23.62 13.02 -1.60
N ALA A 454 -22.60 13.05 -0.73
CA ALA A 454 -22.23 11.88 0.08
C ALA A 454 -22.86 11.96 1.48
N SER A 455 -23.86 11.09 1.75
CA SER A 455 -24.54 11.00 3.04
C SER A 455 -25.07 9.61 3.32
N ILE A 456 -25.13 9.26 4.64
CA ILE A 456 -25.83 8.07 5.15
C ILE A 456 -27.08 8.41 5.94
N HIS A 457 -27.27 9.69 6.27
CA HIS A 457 -28.42 10.16 7.04
C HIS A 457 -29.41 10.88 6.13
N ARG A 458 -30.70 10.58 6.30
CA ARG A 458 -31.79 11.12 5.51
C ARG A 458 -31.83 12.66 5.55
N ASP A 459 -31.87 13.25 6.75
CA ASP A 459 -32.01 14.69 6.92
C ASP A 459 -30.84 15.45 6.31
N THR A 460 -29.61 14.95 6.53
CA THR A 460 -28.41 15.53 5.92
C THR A 460 -28.43 15.43 4.39
N ALA A 461 -28.92 14.31 3.84
CA ALA A 461 -29.04 14.15 2.38
C ALA A 461 -30.05 15.14 1.79
N VAL A 462 -31.16 15.38 2.49
CA VAL A 462 -32.17 16.37 2.10
C VAL A 462 -31.57 17.77 2.07
N SER A 463 -30.93 18.21 3.16
CA SER A 463 -30.27 19.52 3.25
C SER A 463 -29.22 19.73 2.15
N LEU A 464 -28.40 18.72 1.90
CA LEU A 464 -27.38 18.81 0.86
C LEU A 464 -27.98 18.84 -0.56
N VAL A 465 -29.04 18.06 -0.82
CA VAL A 465 -29.70 18.04 -2.15
C VAL A 465 -30.41 19.35 -2.40
N GLN A 466 -31.03 19.98 -1.42
CA GLN A 466 -31.65 21.30 -1.53
C GLN A 466 -30.65 22.41 -1.94
N LEU A 467 -29.41 22.33 -1.45
CA LEU A 467 -28.33 23.21 -1.92
C LEU A 467 -27.79 22.77 -3.30
N ALA A 468 -27.64 21.46 -3.51
CA ALA A 468 -27.07 20.92 -4.74
C ALA A 468 -27.91 21.27 -5.98
N VAL A 469 -29.24 21.22 -5.91
CA VAL A 469 -30.13 21.55 -7.03
C VAL A 469 -29.99 23.02 -7.46
N ARG A 470 -29.62 23.92 -6.55
CA ARG A 470 -29.38 25.34 -6.86
C ARG A 470 -27.97 25.58 -7.44
N LEU A 471 -27.01 24.71 -7.14
CA LEU A 471 -25.65 24.75 -7.71
C LEU A 471 -25.56 24.13 -9.08
N VAL A 472 -26.60 23.38 -9.49
CA VAL A 472 -26.68 22.76 -10.82
C VAL A 472 -27.18 23.80 -11.83
N ASP A 473 -26.43 24.03 -12.88
CA ASP A 473 -26.88 24.88 -13.98
C ASP A 473 -27.99 24.17 -14.76
N GLN A 474 -29.17 24.75 -14.80
CA GLN A 474 -30.35 24.19 -15.45
C GLN A 474 -30.25 24.12 -17.00
N GLN A 475 -29.26 24.77 -17.60
CA GLN A 475 -29.06 24.80 -19.04
C GLN A 475 -28.19 23.64 -19.54
N GLU A 476 -27.48 22.91 -18.65
CA GLU A 476 -26.64 21.77 -19.00
C GLU A 476 -27.25 20.46 -18.48
N ASP A 477 -26.94 19.34 -19.14
CA ASP A 477 -27.39 17.98 -18.80
C ASP A 477 -26.70 17.48 -17.49
N THR A 478 -26.94 18.19 -16.39
CA THR A 478 -26.29 18.00 -15.10
C THR A 478 -27.12 17.11 -14.20
N SER A 479 -26.49 16.20 -13.46
CA SER A 479 -27.17 15.25 -12.57
C SER A 479 -26.60 15.25 -11.17
N ILE A 480 -27.44 14.89 -10.18
CA ILE A 480 -27.05 14.72 -8.78
C ILE A 480 -27.00 13.23 -8.44
N CYS A 481 -25.82 12.79 -7.94
CA CYS A 481 -25.64 11.45 -7.40
C CYS A 481 -25.64 11.48 -5.86
N VAL A 482 -26.69 10.98 -5.23
CA VAL A 482 -26.68 10.74 -3.79
C VAL A 482 -25.90 9.44 -3.53
N PHE A 483 -24.73 9.57 -2.95
CA PHE A 483 -23.80 8.47 -2.73
C PHE A 483 -23.80 8.07 -1.24
N THR A 484 -24.08 6.81 -0.98
CA THR A 484 -24.00 6.26 0.37
C THR A 484 -22.98 5.14 0.44
N ALA A 485 -21.99 5.31 1.32
CA ALA A 485 -20.96 4.32 1.58
C ALA A 485 -21.24 3.65 2.94
N LEU A 486 -21.56 2.36 2.90
CA LEU A 486 -21.75 1.58 4.11
C LEU A 486 -20.41 1.02 4.58
N LYS A 487 -20.05 1.28 5.82
CA LYS A 487 -18.85 0.71 6.43
C LYS A 487 -19.03 -0.79 6.60
N THR A 488 -18.25 -1.55 5.86
CA THR A 488 -18.27 -3.02 5.96
C THR A 488 -17.56 -3.44 7.23
N PRO A 489 -18.18 -4.24 8.12
CA PRO A 489 -17.49 -4.83 9.26
C PRO A 489 -16.26 -5.62 8.81
N LEU A 490 -15.18 -5.54 9.58
CA LEU A 490 -13.88 -6.14 9.22
C LEU A 490 -13.91 -7.67 9.16
N ASN A 491 -14.85 -8.29 9.85
CA ASN A 491 -15.12 -9.73 9.83
C ASN A 491 -16.01 -10.17 8.67
N LEU A 492 -16.55 -9.25 7.87
CA LEU A 492 -17.34 -9.59 6.71
C LEU A 492 -16.43 -9.92 5.51
N PHE A 493 -16.59 -11.12 5.04
CA PHE A 493 -15.86 -11.61 3.86
C PHE A 493 -16.46 -11.04 2.56
N PRO A 494 -15.66 -10.93 1.49
CA PRO A 494 -16.13 -10.41 0.21
C PRO A 494 -17.39 -11.07 -0.36
N ASP A 495 -17.67 -12.34 -0.04
CA ASP A 495 -18.88 -13.08 -0.44
C ASP A 495 -20.14 -12.67 0.32
N GLN A 496 -19.99 -12.13 1.52
CA GLN A 496 -21.08 -11.65 2.36
C GLN A 496 -21.43 -10.18 2.09
N VAL A 497 -20.56 -9.44 1.40
CA VAL A 497 -20.76 -8.02 1.10
C VAL A 497 -22.04 -7.77 0.29
N GLN A 498 -22.37 -8.65 -0.63
CA GLN A 498 -23.60 -8.48 -1.43
C GLN A 498 -24.85 -8.73 -0.59
N SER A 499 -24.83 -9.74 0.28
CA SER A 499 -25.90 -9.97 1.26
C SER A 499 -26.02 -8.80 2.24
N TYR A 500 -24.89 -8.26 2.70
CA TYR A 500 -24.85 -7.08 3.55
C TYR A 500 -25.47 -5.84 2.88
N LEU A 501 -25.14 -5.59 1.60
CA LEU A 501 -25.77 -4.52 0.80
C LEU A 501 -27.26 -4.75 0.60
N GLU A 502 -27.68 -6.01 0.40
CA GLU A 502 -29.10 -6.35 0.26
C GLU A 502 -29.90 -6.13 1.53
N GLN A 503 -29.32 -6.45 2.69
CA GLN A 503 -29.92 -6.14 4.00
C GLN A 503 -30.12 -4.63 4.21
N HIS A 504 -29.27 -3.79 3.58
CA HIS A 504 -29.32 -2.34 3.69
C HIS A 504 -30.00 -1.63 2.51
N LYS A 505 -30.70 -2.37 1.63
CA LYS A 505 -31.48 -1.78 0.51
C LYS A 505 -32.57 -0.79 0.97
N ALA A 506 -33.05 -0.93 2.20
CA ALA A 506 -34.02 -0.01 2.78
C ALA A 506 -33.50 1.42 2.84
N LEU A 507 -32.24 1.63 3.24
CA LEU A 507 -31.59 2.93 3.28
C LEU A 507 -31.53 3.61 1.89
N LYS A 508 -31.21 2.84 0.85
CA LYS A 508 -31.21 3.37 -0.53
C LYS A 508 -32.60 3.85 -0.94
N LYS A 509 -33.65 3.08 -0.61
CA LYS A 509 -35.05 3.47 -0.92
C LYS A 509 -35.47 4.68 -0.12
N GLU A 510 -35.11 4.75 1.16
CA GLU A 510 -35.42 5.89 2.03
C GLU A 510 -34.76 7.18 1.53
N LEU A 511 -33.46 7.14 1.19
CA LEU A 511 -32.74 8.29 0.64
C LEU A 511 -33.35 8.74 -0.70
N LEU A 512 -33.70 7.81 -1.59
CA LEU A 512 -34.34 8.15 -2.85
C LEU A 512 -35.70 8.78 -2.64
N ALA A 513 -36.55 8.22 -1.75
CA ALA A 513 -37.87 8.76 -1.47
C ALA A 513 -37.81 10.16 -0.84
N ALA A 514 -36.78 10.46 -0.05
CA ALA A 514 -36.61 11.76 0.58
C ALA A 514 -36.06 12.84 -0.37
N THR A 515 -35.19 12.46 -1.33
CA THR A 515 -34.46 13.42 -2.17
C THR A 515 -35.02 13.58 -3.59
N ALA A 516 -35.68 12.56 -4.13
CA ALA A 516 -36.23 12.62 -5.49
C ALA A 516 -37.29 13.73 -5.70
N PRO A 517 -38.22 14.01 -4.74
CA PRO A 517 -39.18 15.09 -4.92
C PRO A 517 -38.52 16.46 -5.10
N ILE A 518 -37.44 16.73 -4.32
CA ILE A 518 -36.70 18.00 -4.39
C ILE A 518 -36.03 18.17 -5.78
N ALA A 519 -35.41 17.12 -6.28
CA ALA A 519 -34.77 17.16 -7.59
C ALA A 519 -35.81 17.29 -8.74
N GLN A 520 -36.98 16.65 -8.61
CA GLN A 520 -38.08 16.76 -9.57
C GLN A 520 -38.67 18.16 -9.64
N GLU A 521 -38.84 18.84 -8.51
CA GLU A 521 -39.30 20.23 -8.43
C GLU A 521 -38.41 21.19 -9.23
N HIS A 522 -37.08 20.92 -9.24
CA HIS A 522 -36.08 21.71 -9.94
C HIS A 522 -35.71 21.14 -11.33
N ASN A 523 -36.39 20.11 -11.81
CA ASN A 523 -36.14 19.43 -13.07
C ASN A 523 -34.70 18.91 -13.23
N VAL A 524 -34.08 18.45 -12.12
CA VAL A 524 -32.71 17.90 -12.08
C VAL A 524 -32.74 16.38 -11.98
N ALA A 525 -31.94 15.70 -12.81
CA ALA A 525 -31.81 14.25 -12.74
C ALA A 525 -31.09 13.81 -11.46
N LEU A 526 -31.74 12.94 -10.65
CA LEU A 526 -31.18 12.43 -9.40
C LEU A 526 -31.25 10.90 -9.35
N TYR A 527 -30.15 10.29 -8.89
CA TYR A 527 -30.12 8.85 -8.60
C TYR A 527 -29.33 8.56 -7.32
N VAL A 528 -29.66 7.46 -6.65
CA VAL A 528 -29.00 7.03 -5.41
C VAL A 528 -28.09 5.84 -5.69
N LYS A 529 -26.81 5.97 -5.36
CA LYS A 529 -25.79 4.92 -5.50
C LYS A 529 -25.30 4.47 -4.12
N GLN A 530 -25.41 3.18 -3.84
CA GLN A 530 -24.98 2.57 -2.58
C GLN A 530 -23.77 1.67 -2.83
N LYS A 531 -22.72 1.85 -2.03
CA LYS A 531 -21.53 0.99 -2.03
C LYS A 531 -21.19 0.56 -0.61
N SER A 532 -20.52 -0.57 -0.50
CA SER A 532 -19.86 -1.00 0.75
C SER A 532 -18.34 -0.82 0.60
N ALA A 533 -17.71 -0.35 1.66
CA ALA A 533 -16.28 -0.22 1.74
C ALA A 533 -15.80 -0.45 3.17
N ARG A 534 -14.56 -0.87 3.33
CA ARG A 534 -13.94 -0.94 4.66
C ARG A 534 -13.75 0.46 5.25
N ARG A 535 -13.46 1.42 4.39
CA ARG A 535 -13.27 2.84 4.71
C ARG A 535 -14.20 3.66 3.85
N VAL A 536 -15.04 4.45 4.50
CA VAL A 536 -16.07 5.28 3.83
C VAL A 536 -15.43 6.34 2.94
N GLU A 537 -14.37 6.98 3.45
CA GLU A 537 -13.59 7.98 2.71
C GLU A 537 -13.00 7.42 1.42
N GLU A 538 -12.46 6.21 1.43
CA GLU A 538 -11.95 5.55 0.22
C GLU A 538 -13.05 5.27 -0.80
N ALA A 539 -14.25 4.93 -0.35
CA ALA A 539 -15.37 4.73 -1.25
C ALA A 539 -15.74 6.02 -1.99
N VAL A 540 -15.75 7.15 -1.29
CA VAL A 540 -16.00 8.47 -1.88
C VAL A 540 -14.87 8.85 -2.84
N ILE A 541 -13.63 8.80 -2.41
CA ILE A 541 -12.46 9.14 -3.24
C ILE A 541 -12.39 8.26 -4.50
N ASN A 542 -12.63 6.96 -4.35
CA ASN A 542 -12.68 6.03 -5.49
C ASN A 542 -13.85 6.33 -6.45
N GLU A 543 -14.96 6.87 -5.94
CA GLU A 543 -16.06 7.29 -6.80
C GLU A 543 -15.67 8.52 -7.62
N LEU A 544 -15.04 9.52 -6.99
CA LEU A 544 -14.54 10.73 -7.64
C LEU A 544 -13.48 10.40 -8.70
N THR A 545 -12.58 9.45 -8.41
CA THR A 545 -11.54 9.02 -9.37
C THR A 545 -12.13 8.26 -10.57
N ARG A 546 -13.22 7.49 -10.38
CA ARG A 546 -13.84 6.70 -11.47
C ARG A 546 -14.72 7.53 -12.40
N HIS A 547 -15.31 8.58 -11.88
CA HIS A 547 -16.25 9.43 -12.54
C HIS A 547 -15.67 10.83 -12.68
N LYS A 548 -15.00 11.08 -13.81
CA LYS A 548 -14.32 12.37 -14.08
C LYS A 548 -15.29 13.53 -14.30
N ASP A 549 -16.54 13.22 -14.62
CA ASP A 549 -17.65 14.14 -14.79
C ASP A 549 -18.19 14.72 -13.45
N ILE A 550 -17.75 14.20 -12.31
CA ILE A 550 -18.05 14.81 -11.01
C ILE A 550 -17.18 16.04 -10.81
N THR A 551 -17.81 17.20 -10.65
CA THR A 551 -17.13 18.48 -10.45
C THR A 551 -17.04 18.88 -8.99
N LEU A 552 -18.05 18.55 -8.19
CA LEU A 552 -18.15 18.92 -6.77
C LEU A 552 -18.61 17.73 -5.93
N VAL A 553 -18.00 17.55 -4.75
CA VAL A 553 -18.53 16.65 -3.74
C VAL A 553 -19.05 17.45 -2.53
N MET A 554 -20.26 17.16 -2.13
CA MET A 554 -20.91 17.79 -0.97
C MET A 554 -21.06 16.79 0.17
N LEU A 555 -20.67 17.21 1.37
CA LEU A 555 -20.66 16.41 2.60
C LEU A 555 -21.40 17.13 3.71
N GLY A 556 -22.05 16.39 4.59
CA GLY A 556 -22.66 16.97 5.79
C GLY A 556 -21.70 16.91 6.99
N PHE A 557 -21.71 17.96 7.80
CA PHE A 557 -21.00 17.99 9.06
C PHE A 557 -21.75 17.18 10.12
N PRO A 558 -21.07 16.28 10.88
CA PRO A 558 -21.74 15.43 11.87
C PRO A 558 -22.28 16.23 13.05
N LYS A 559 -23.49 15.88 13.49
CA LYS A 559 -24.13 16.50 14.68
C LYS A 559 -23.47 16.09 16.01
N ASP A 560 -22.75 14.99 16.05
CA ASP A 560 -22.11 14.43 17.24
C ASP A 560 -20.66 14.90 17.36
N GLN A 561 -20.39 15.81 18.28
CA GLN A 561 -19.07 16.39 18.50
C GLN A 561 -18.00 15.38 18.95
N GLN A 562 -18.37 14.27 19.62
CA GLN A 562 -17.41 13.24 20.02
C GLN A 562 -16.79 12.52 18.81
N LYS A 563 -17.51 12.44 17.69
CA LYS A 563 -16.99 11.87 16.44
C LYS A 563 -16.00 12.76 15.70
N ILE A 564 -15.96 14.05 16.03
CA ILE A 564 -15.09 15.05 15.39
C ILE A 564 -13.65 14.95 15.90
N LYS A 565 -13.49 14.63 17.20
CA LYS A 565 -12.17 14.58 17.88
C LYS A 565 -11.42 13.25 17.71
N THR A 566 -11.91 12.35 16.84
CA THR A 566 -11.19 11.10 16.56
C THR A 566 -9.97 11.35 15.65
N PRO A 567 -8.83 10.66 15.87
CA PRO A 567 -7.63 10.82 15.05
C PRO A 567 -7.84 10.52 13.56
N HIS A 568 -8.89 9.78 13.25
CA HIS A 568 -9.29 9.42 11.90
C HIS A 568 -10.67 10.00 11.60
N ASN A 569 -10.68 11.19 11.00
CA ASN A 569 -11.91 11.86 10.63
C ASN A 569 -12.16 11.72 9.13
N ILE A 570 -13.29 11.11 8.78
CA ILE A 570 -13.71 10.87 7.39
C ILE A 570 -13.74 12.17 6.57
N LEU A 571 -14.23 13.27 7.17
CA LEU A 571 -14.28 14.58 6.49
C LEU A 571 -12.89 15.10 6.18
N LYS A 572 -11.95 15.02 7.14
CA LYS A 572 -10.57 15.45 6.95
C LYS A 572 -9.87 14.66 5.84
N GLU A 573 -10.05 13.35 5.81
CA GLU A 573 -9.47 12.48 4.78
C GLU A 573 -10.05 12.81 3.39
N ILE A 574 -11.35 13.05 3.27
CA ILE A 574 -11.94 13.46 1.99
C ILE A 574 -11.48 14.86 1.60
N MET A 575 -11.49 15.82 2.54
CA MET A 575 -11.02 17.17 2.28
C MET A 575 -9.58 17.22 1.79
N LEU A 576 -8.68 16.38 2.33
CA LEU A 576 -7.27 16.36 1.95
C LEU A 576 -7.01 15.62 0.62
N ASN A 577 -7.75 14.53 0.37
CA ASN A 577 -7.41 13.58 -0.69
C ASN A 577 -8.40 13.58 -1.88
N ALA A 578 -9.50 14.35 -1.81
CA ALA A 578 -10.40 14.44 -2.94
C ALA A 578 -9.76 15.24 -4.09
N GLU A 579 -9.73 14.62 -5.28
CA GLU A 579 -9.25 15.25 -6.52
C GLU A 579 -10.36 16.10 -7.19
N ARG A 580 -11.25 16.68 -6.42
CA ARG A 580 -12.39 17.53 -6.84
C ARG A 580 -12.66 18.58 -5.78
N ASP A 581 -13.43 19.60 -6.17
CA ASP A 581 -13.90 20.59 -5.23
C ASP A 581 -14.75 19.93 -4.15
N VAL A 582 -14.59 20.36 -2.91
CA VAL A 582 -15.30 19.80 -1.75
C VAL A 582 -16.05 20.91 -1.04
N ALA A 583 -17.31 20.64 -0.70
CA ALA A 583 -18.13 21.52 0.15
C ALA A 583 -18.66 20.72 1.35
N VAL A 584 -18.49 21.25 2.55
CA VAL A 584 -18.97 20.65 3.79
C VAL A 584 -20.01 21.57 4.43
N LEU A 585 -21.25 21.10 4.53
CA LEU A 585 -22.36 21.86 5.13
C LEU A 585 -22.50 21.52 6.61
N ARG A 586 -22.47 22.53 7.45
CA ARG A 586 -23.01 22.52 8.81
C ARG A 586 -24.37 23.20 8.82
N ASP A 587 -25.43 22.41 8.85
CA ASP A 587 -26.80 22.89 8.88
C ASP A 587 -27.25 23.20 10.32
N ARG A 588 -27.64 24.46 10.58
CA ARG A 588 -28.21 24.94 11.81
C ARG A 588 -29.67 25.44 11.65
N GLY A 589 -30.40 24.81 10.75
CA GLY A 589 -31.76 25.23 10.37
C GLY A 589 -31.71 26.19 9.19
N LEU A 590 -31.00 25.82 8.15
CA LEU A 590 -30.82 26.61 6.94
C LEU A 590 -32.16 26.99 6.31
N ASN A 591 -32.37 28.30 6.15
CA ASN A 591 -33.45 28.79 5.30
C ASN A 591 -32.98 28.78 3.83
N TYR A 592 -33.65 27.98 3.04
CA TYR A 592 -33.24 27.77 1.62
C TYR A 592 -33.65 28.94 0.71
N GLU A 593 -34.42 29.94 1.19
CA GLU A 593 -34.65 31.18 0.41
C GLU A 593 -33.38 32.02 0.25
N LEU A 594 -32.38 31.84 1.17
CA LEU A 594 -31.01 32.43 1.11
C LEU A 594 -31.04 33.94 0.89
N LYS A 595 -31.70 34.67 1.76
CA LYS A 595 -31.82 36.15 1.66
C LYS A 595 -30.49 36.86 1.94
N TYR A 596 -29.70 36.35 2.91
CA TYR A 596 -28.40 36.91 3.27
C TYR A 596 -27.32 35.86 3.30
N ILE A 597 -26.30 36.06 2.45
CA ILE A 597 -25.13 35.17 2.37
C ILE A 597 -23.88 35.94 2.75
N LEU A 598 -23.15 35.50 3.78
CA LEU A 598 -21.86 36.04 4.20
C LEU A 598 -20.72 35.26 3.56
N VAL A 599 -19.78 35.98 2.95
CA VAL A 599 -18.56 35.40 2.38
C VAL A 599 -17.34 36.12 2.93
N PRO A 600 -16.66 35.57 3.94
CA PRO A 600 -15.35 36.05 4.36
C PRO A 600 -14.32 35.77 3.25
N VAL A 601 -13.68 36.83 2.72
CA VAL A 601 -12.82 36.76 1.53
C VAL A 601 -11.34 36.95 1.90
N GLY A 602 -10.56 35.87 1.75
CA GLY A 602 -9.10 35.91 1.75
C GLY A 602 -8.53 35.95 0.33
N ASN A 603 -7.20 35.87 0.21
CA ASN A 603 -6.51 35.93 -1.08
C ASN A 603 -6.44 34.55 -1.80
N GLY A 604 -6.77 33.46 -1.13
CA GLY A 604 -6.55 32.10 -1.61
C GLY A 604 -7.65 31.55 -2.54
N PRO A 605 -7.39 30.45 -3.24
CA PRO A 605 -8.30 29.83 -4.21
C PRO A 605 -9.61 29.36 -3.57
N ASN A 606 -9.57 28.95 -2.30
CA ASN A 606 -10.77 28.53 -1.57
C ASN A 606 -11.76 29.67 -1.36
N ALA A 607 -11.27 30.90 -1.14
CA ALA A 607 -12.13 32.09 -1.02
C ALA A 607 -12.76 32.45 -2.38
N ARG A 608 -12.07 32.24 -3.48
CA ARG A 608 -12.59 32.43 -4.83
C ARG A 608 -13.70 31.44 -5.15
N LEU A 609 -13.52 30.16 -4.78
CA LEU A 609 -14.58 29.15 -4.89
C LEU A 609 -15.81 29.53 -4.03
N ALA A 610 -15.61 30.06 -2.82
CA ALA A 610 -16.69 30.53 -1.96
C ALA A 610 -17.52 31.65 -2.63
N LEU A 611 -16.85 32.61 -3.28
CA LEU A 611 -17.51 33.69 -4.04
C LEU A 611 -18.33 33.15 -5.23
N ARG A 612 -17.76 32.24 -6.03
CA ARG A 612 -18.50 31.61 -7.14
C ARG A 612 -19.75 30.89 -6.66
N MET A 613 -19.63 30.10 -5.58
CA MET A 613 -20.76 29.38 -4.98
C MET A 613 -21.82 30.35 -4.44
N ALA A 614 -21.40 31.43 -3.77
CA ALA A 614 -22.32 32.44 -3.27
C ALA A 614 -23.12 33.10 -4.41
N LYS A 615 -22.45 33.47 -5.52
CA LYS A 615 -23.12 34.02 -6.71
C LYS A 615 -24.15 33.04 -7.27
N THR A 616 -23.79 31.77 -7.40
CA THR A 616 -24.67 30.72 -7.94
C THR A 616 -25.88 30.44 -7.01
N LEU A 617 -25.68 30.50 -5.71
CA LEU A 617 -26.73 30.25 -4.70
C LEU A 617 -27.68 31.43 -4.51
N ALA A 618 -27.23 32.66 -4.77
CA ALA A 618 -28.01 33.89 -4.64
C ALA A 618 -28.92 34.11 -5.88
N VAL A 619 -29.86 33.22 -6.11
CA VAL A 619 -30.75 33.25 -7.32
C VAL A 619 -31.99 34.10 -7.08
N ALA A 620 -32.45 34.26 -5.84
CA ALA A 620 -33.64 35.08 -5.55
C ALA A 620 -33.32 36.56 -5.77
N GLU A 621 -34.30 37.31 -6.31
CA GLU A 621 -34.13 38.76 -6.58
C GLU A 621 -33.77 39.56 -5.32
N ASP A 622 -34.19 39.09 -4.15
CA ASP A 622 -33.93 39.71 -2.85
C ASP A 622 -32.67 39.19 -2.14
N SER A 623 -31.93 38.24 -2.75
CA SER A 623 -30.71 37.68 -2.13
C SER A 623 -29.58 38.72 -2.12
N LYS A 624 -28.98 38.96 -0.94
CA LYS A 624 -27.80 39.82 -0.79
C LYS A 624 -26.56 39.01 -0.37
N ILE A 625 -25.47 39.25 -1.07
CA ILE A 625 -24.16 38.68 -0.73
C ILE A 625 -23.32 39.76 -0.07
N VAL A 626 -22.78 39.49 1.11
CA VAL A 626 -21.82 40.39 1.77
C VAL A 626 -20.43 39.75 1.69
N ALA A 627 -19.57 40.35 0.87
CA ALA A 627 -18.17 39.97 0.76
C ALA A 627 -17.38 40.75 1.83
N LEU A 628 -16.99 40.03 2.89
CA LEU A 628 -16.35 40.59 4.06
C LEU A 628 -14.82 40.38 4.02
N ARG A 629 -14.06 41.46 4.05
CA ARG A 629 -12.63 41.41 4.24
C ARG A 629 -12.26 42.05 5.57
N LEU A 630 -11.48 41.34 6.37
CA LEU A 630 -11.04 41.77 7.68
C LEU A 630 -9.54 42.06 7.68
N VAL A 631 -9.16 43.25 8.17
CA VAL A 631 -7.77 43.69 8.26
C VAL A 631 -7.38 43.72 9.74
N ARG A 632 -6.31 43.03 10.09
CA ARG A 632 -5.85 42.89 11.49
C ARG A 632 -5.00 44.04 11.92
N GLY A 633 -5.26 44.56 13.10
CA GLY A 633 -4.46 45.60 13.76
C GLY A 633 -4.81 47.03 13.36
N PRO A 634 -4.16 48.04 13.93
CA PRO A 634 -4.35 49.46 13.56
C PRO A 634 -3.79 49.75 12.18
N VAL A 635 -4.64 50.13 11.24
CA VAL A 635 -4.29 50.51 9.86
C VAL A 635 -4.79 51.93 9.56
N ASP A 636 -4.10 52.63 8.65
CA ASP A 636 -4.51 53.94 8.17
C ASP A 636 -5.60 53.83 7.09
N GLU A 637 -6.20 54.99 6.78
CA GLU A 637 -7.31 55.03 5.80
C GLU A 637 -6.84 54.60 4.39
N GLU A 638 -5.59 54.92 4.00
CA GLU A 638 -4.98 54.55 2.72
C GLU A 638 -4.88 53.01 2.59
N THR A 639 -4.49 52.32 3.65
CA THR A 639 -4.44 50.83 3.69
C THR A 639 -5.82 50.21 3.57
N LEU A 640 -6.87 50.83 4.16
CA LEU A 640 -8.24 50.35 4.04
C LEU A 640 -8.77 50.51 2.61
N GLU A 641 -8.50 51.66 1.96
CA GLU A 641 -8.83 51.88 0.55
C GLU A 641 -8.13 50.85 -0.39
N ASP A 642 -6.84 50.61 -0.16
CA ASP A 642 -6.08 49.58 -0.91
C ASP A 642 -6.68 48.18 -0.71
N GLN A 643 -7.07 47.81 0.49
CA GLN A 643 -7.72 46.51 0.76
C GLN A 643 -9.11 46.41 0.12
N GLN A 644 -9.82 47.53 0.00
CA GLN A 644 -11.11 47.58 -0.70
C GLN A 644 -10.94 47.41 -2.20
N ALA A 645 -9.92 48.11 -2.79
CA ALA A 645 -9.56 47.95 -4.20
C ALA A 645 -9.14 46.48 -4.51
N GLN A 646 -8.30 45.87 -3.68
CA GLN A 646 -7.90 44.48 -3.83
C GLN A 646 -9.08 43.51 -3.72
N LEU A 647 -10.02 43.73 -2.81
CA LEU A 647 -11.22 42.93 -2.70
C LEU A 647 -12.06 43.04 -3.97
N GLN A 648 -12.22 44.24 -4.52
CA GLN A 648 -12.95 44.48 -5.75
C GLN A 648 -12.28 43.75 -6.93
N ASP A 649 -10.95 43.85 -7.08
CA ASP A 649 -10.16 43.18 -8.14
C ASP A 649 -10.32 41.66 -8.07
N ILE A 650 -10.30 41.07 -6.87
CA ILE A 650 -10.53 39.61 -6.67
C ILE A 650 -11.93 39.24 -7.16
N ILE A 651 -12.93 40.01 -6.82
CA ILE A 651 -14.34 39.72 -7.18
C ILE A 651 -14.55 39.91 -8.69
N GLU A 652 -14.03 40.99 -9.29
CA GLU A 652 -14.15 41.22 -10.71
C GLU A 652 -13.39 40.15 -11.54
N SER A 653 -12.20 39.76 -11.08
CA SER A 653 -11.45 38.68 -11.75
C SER A 653 -12.14 37.34 -11.72
N GLU A 654 -12.94 37.06 -10.67
CA GLU A 654 -13.57 35.75 -10.45
C GLU A 654 -15.01 35.69 -11.00
N LEU A 655 -15.74 36.79 -10.88
CA LEU A 655 -17.16 36.84 -11.27
C LEU A 655 -17.43 37.58 -12.59
N GLY A 656 -16.40 38.19 -13.18
CA GLY A 656 -16.46 38.95 -14.44
C GLY A 656 -16.96 40.38 -14.24
N GLU A 657 -18.08 40.56 -13.59
CA GLU A 657 -18.68 41.87 -13.24
C GLU A 657 -19.13 41.83 -11.79
N LEU A 658 -19.16 43.01 -11.15
CA LEU A 658 -19.66 43.13 -9.78
C LEU A 658 -21.18 42.90 -9.77
N PRO A 659 -21.67 41.82 -9.11
CA PRO A 659 -23.11 41.56 -9.07
C PRO A 659 -23.84 42.70 -8.32
N LYS A 660 -24.99 43.13 -8.81
CA LYS A 660 -25.78 44.23 -8.21
C LYS A 660 -26.23 43.94 -6.76
N ASN A 661 -26.34 42.67 -6.42
CA ASN A 661 -26.73 42.17 -5.09
C ASN A 661 -25.53 41.85 -4.19
N LEU A 662 -24.30 42.27 -4.57
CA LEU A 662 -23.09 42.03 -3.77
C LEU A 662 -22.65 43.33 -3.12
N GLU A 663 -22.53 43.33 -1.80
CA GLU A 663 -22.02 44.39 -0.98
C GLU A 663 -20.58 44.09 -0.57
N LEU A 664 -19.66 45.04 -0.84
CA LEU A 664 -18.27 44.98 -0.39
C LEU A 664 -18.13 45.59 1.00
N ARG A 665 -17.52 44.85 1.92
CA ARG A 665 -17.30 45.35 3.27
C ARG A 665 -15.88 45.03 3.73
N VAL A 666 -15.15 46.10 4.09
CA VAL A 666 -13.79 45.99 4.66
C VAL A 666 -13.84 46.58 6.05
N GLU A 667 -13.40 45.79 7.05
CA GLU A 667 -13.41 46.23 8.45
C GLU A 667 -12.06 45.96 9.12
N GLN A 668 -11.66 46.88 9.97
CA GLN A 668 -10.50 46.72 10.84
C GLN A 668 -10.91 45.98 12.11
N VAL A 669 -10.14 44.94 12.49
CA VAL A 669 -10.42 44.10 13.65
C VAL A 669 -9.15 43.79 14.44
N GLU A 670 -9.30 43.48 15.72
CA GLU A 670 -8.23 42.91 16.54
C GLU A 670 -8.07 41.41 16.29
N SER A 671 -9.21 40.72 16.13
CA SER A 671 -9.29 39.29 15.86
C SER A 671 -10.22 39.02 14.67
N VAL A 672 -9.77 38.23 13.70
CA VAL A 672 -10.56 37.86 12.53
C VAL A 672 -11.78 37.02 12.94
N LEU A 673 -11.63 36.14 13.94
CA LEU A 673 -12.73 35.34 14.48
C LEU A 673 -13.83 36.23 15.04
N ASP A 674 -13.46 37.17 15.92
CA ASP A 674 -14.43 38.07 16.56
C ASP A 674 -15.10 38.99 15.53
N GLY A 675 -14.36 39.47 14.55
CA GLY A 675 -14.91 40.28 13.46
C GLY A 675 -15.97 39.55 12.65
N ILE A 676 -15.71 38.28 12.27
CA ILE A 676 -16.72 37.49 11.56
C ILE A 676 -17.95 37.25 12.47
N LEU A 677 -17.73 36.88 13.71
CA LEU A 677 -18.82 36.63 14.67
C LEU A 677 -19.66 37.87 14.96
N GLN A 678 -19.04 39.06 15.02
CA GLN A 678 -19.76 40.33 15.16
C GLN A 678 -20.61 40.62 13.93
N GLU A 679 -20.06 40.37 12.73
CA GLU A 679 -20.82 40.57 11.49
C GLU A 679 -22.03 39.63 11.41
N THR A 680 -21.91 38.36 11.84
CA THR A 680 -23.07 37.43 11.88
C THR A 680 -24.21 37.90 12.79
N LYS A 681 -23.98 38.82 13.73
CA LYS A 681 -24.96 39.40 14.60
C LYS A 681 -25.60 40.68 14.05
N ARG A 682 -25.00 41.33 13.04
CA ARG A 682 -25.52 42.57 12.43
C ARG A 682 -26.71 42.32 11.49
N LEU A 683 -26.66 41.21 10.75
CA LEU A 683 -27.68 40.81 9.80
C LEU A 683 -28.07 39.33 10.03
N PRO A 684 -29.31 38.95 9.75
CA PRO A 684 -29.75 37.57 9.89
C PRO A 684 -29.25 36.71 8.70
N TYR A 685 -27.98 36.37 8.73
CA TYR A 685 -27.37 35.54 7.66
C TYR A 685 -27.96 34.13 7.68
N ASP A 686 -28.48 33.70 6.53
CA ASP A 686 -28.96 32.33 6.32
C ASP A 686 -27.79 31.35 6.15
N LEU A 687 -26.75 31.80 5.42
CA LEU A 687 -25.61 30.97 5.09
C LEU A 687 -24.30 31.78 5.11
N MET A 688 -23.29 31.24 5.76
CA MET A 688 -21.89 31.69 5.62
C MET A 688 -21.15 30.71 4.72
N ILE A 689 -20.47 31.21 3.67
CA ILE A 689 -19.64 30.39 2.78
C ILE A 689 -18.19 30.82 2.97
N ILE A 690 -17.36 29.90 3.45
CA ILE A 690 -15.96 30.21 3.80
C ILE A 690 -15.00 29.19 3.19
N GLY A 691 -13.84 29.67 2.71
CA GLY A 691 -12.76 28.81 2.23
C GLY A 691 -12.06 28.06 3.36
N ALA A 692 -11.73 26.81 3.15
CA ALA A 692 -10.87 26.05 4.05
C ALA A 692 -9.45 26.62 4.11
N ALA A 693 -8.74 26.46 5.24
CA ALA A 693 -7.36 26.93 5.37
C ALA A 693 -6.42 26.17 4.42
N GLU A 694 -5.45 26.90 3.86
CA GLU A 694 -4.43 26.34 2.95
C GLU A 694 -3.22 25.74 3.70
N GLU A 695 -3.07 26.04 4.98
CA GLU A 695 -1.95 25.60 5.79
C GLU A 695 -2.01 24.11 6.12
N VAL A 696 -0.84 23.52 6.44
CA VAL A 696 -0.74 22.15 6.90
C VAL A 696 -1.53 22.00 8.20
N LEU A 697 -2.69 21.37 8.12
CA LEU A 697 -3.57 21.17 9.27
C LEU A 697 -2.87 20.34 10.35
N GLN A 698 -2.84 20.86 11.57
CA GLN A 698 -2.40 20.07 12.72
C GLN A 698 -3.29 18.83 12.88
N PRO A 699 -2.80 17.75 13.52
CA PRO A 699 -3.59 16.52 13.67
C PRO A 699 -4.99 16.71 14.28
N GLN A 700 -5.14 17.73 15.11
CA GLN A 700 -6.40 18.05 15.82
C GLN A 700 -7.34 18.96 15.04
N GLN A 701 -6.88 19.62 13.97
CA GLN A 701 -7.66 20.56 13.16
C GLN A 701 -8.34 19.87 11.99
N LEU A 702 -9.58 20.27 11.67
CA LEU A 702 -10.34 19.78 10.52
C LEU A 702 -10.19 20.66 9.29
N PHE A 703 -10.40 21.97 9.46
CA PHE A 703 -10.46 22.96 8.38
C PHE A 703 -9.55 24.16 8.64
N GLY A 704 -8.79 24.14 9.74
CA GLY A 704 -7.95 25.23 10.24
C GLY A 704 -8.55 25.90 11.48
N GLU A 705 -7.71 26.57 12.26
CA GLU A 705 -8.06 27.10 13.58
C GLU A 705 -9.26 28.06 13.53
N LEU A 706 -9.28 28.99 12.58
CA LEU A 706 -10.38 29.93 12.39
C LEU A 706 -11.69 29.22 12.03
N ASN A 707 -11.65 28.31 11.05
CA ASN A 707 -12.86 27.64 10.58
C ASN A 707 -13.43 26.67 11.63
N ASP A 708 -12.56 26.00 12.38
CA ASP A 708 -12.96 25.08 13.44
C ASP A 708 -13.61 25.85 14.61
N ALA A 709 -13.09 27.06 14.95
CA ALA A 709 -13.71 27.95 15.94
C ALA A 709 -15.06 28.51 15.44
N LEU A 710 -15.15 28.96 14.20
CA LEU A 710 -16.40 29.43 13.60
C LEU A 710 -17.47 28.31 13.54
N LEU A 711 -17.06 27.08 13.28
CA LEU A 711 -17.98 25.94 13.34
C LEU A 711 -18.59 25.72 14.72
N GLU A 712 -17.89 26.05 15.79
CA GLU A 712 -18.40 25.94 17.16
C GLU A 712 -19.29 27.13 17.52
N GLU A 713 -18.91 28.37 17.17
CA GLU A 713 -19.47 29.61 17.71
C GLU A 713 -20.48 30.29 16.78
N ALA A 714 -20.38 30.17 15.44
CA ALA A 714 -21.31 30.87 14.55
C ALA A 714 -22.74 30.34 14.68
N GLU A 715 -23.72 31.25 14.71
CA GLU A 715 -25.17 30.94 14.86
C GLU A 715 -25.84 30.53 13.54
N CYS A 716 -25.34 31.02 12.39
CA CYS A 716 -25.86 30.69 11.06
C CYS A 716 -25.31 29.34 10.52
N SER A 717 -25.99 28.83 9.49
CA SER A 717 -25.49 27.66 8.76
C SER A 717 -24.18 28.01 8.01
N MET A 718 -23.27 27.03 7.89
CA MET A 718 -21.96 27.25 7.29
C MET A 718 -21.69 26.23 6.18
N LEU A 719 -21.14 26.73 5.05
CA LEU A 719 -20.61 25.93 3.96
C LEU A 719 -19.11 26.16 3.84
N ILE A 720 -18.32 25.20 4.25
CA ILE A 720 -16.86 25.25 4.12
C ILE A 720 -16.46 24.64 2.80
N VAL A 721 -15.72 25.38 1.98
CA VAL A 721 -15.37 24.97 0.64
C VAL A 721 -13.86 24.86 0.44
N ARG A 722 -13.46 23.85 -0.30
CA ARG A 722 -12.07 23.63 -0.72
C ARG A 722 -12.03 23.44 -2.22
N GLN A 723 -11.30 24.33 -2.90
CA GLN A 723 -10.97 24.17 -4.29
C GLN A 723 -9.89 23.10 -4.43
N TYR A 724 -10.05 22.20 -5.37
CA TYR A 724 -8.97 21.27 -5.68
C TYR A 724 -7.90 21.98 -6.47
N GLU A 725 -6.68 21.94 -5.97
CA GLU A 725 -5.48 22.32 -6.69
C GLU A 725 -4.52 21.13 -6.77
N PRO A 726 -3.89 20.87 -7.95
CA PRO A 726 -2.84 19.87 -8.04
C PRO A 726 -1.68 20.22 -7.10
N GLU A 727 -1.06 19.23 -6.46
CA GLU A 727 -0.01 19.41 -5.41
C GLU A 727 1.14 20.34 -5.80
N ARG A 728 1.45 20.45 -7.11
CA ARG A 728 2.48 21.35 -7.63
C ARG A 728 2.08 22.83 -7.61
N THR A 729 0.81 23.12 -7.86
CA THR A 729 0.29 24.49 -7.80
C THR A 729 0.35 24.98 -6.35
N ILE A 730 0.01 24.12 -5.41
CA ILE A 730 0.13 24.38 -3.96
C ILE A 730 1.59 24.62 -3.57
N TRP A 731 2.54 23.82 -4.08
CA TRP A 731 3.95 24.01 -3.81
C TRP A 731 4.49 25.32 -4.42
N LEU A 732 4.10 25.65 -5.64
CA LEU A 732 4.51 26.89 -6.31
C LEU A 732 3.96 28.12 -5.59
N HIS A 733 2.68 28.14 -5.21
CA HIS A 733 2.07 29.19 -4.42
C HIS A 733 2.75 29.38 -3.07
N ARG A 734 3.11 28.27 -2.37
CA ARG A 734 3.88 28.35 -1.11
C ARG A 734 5.29 28.92 -1.29
N GLN A 735 5.96 28.66 -2.42
CA GLN A 735 7.29 29.22 -2.69
C GLN A 735 7.17 30.71 -3.02
N ILE A 736 6.17 31.11 -3.80
CA ILE A 736 5.94 32.54 -4.13
C ILE A 736 5.62 33.34 -2.86
N LYS A 737 4.73 32.82 -2.00
CA LYS A 737 4.37 33.47 -0.73
C LYS A 737 5.56 33.62 0.23
N ARG A 738 6.52 32.66 0.24
CA ARG A 738 7.78 32.78 1.00
C ARG A 738 8.77 33.80 0.44
N ILE A 739 8.61 34.21 -0.80
CA ILE A 739 9.45 35.23 -1.46
C ILE A 739 8.84 36.62 -1.25
N GLU A 740 7.51 36.66 -1.06
CA GLU A 740 6.76 37.90 -0.81
C GLU A 740 6.71 38.29 0.68
N GLU A 741 6.91 37.33 1.61
CA GLU A 741 7.15 37.56 3.05
C GLU A 741 8.65 37.84 3.31
#